data_a59ddcec1c8595bb3c3f0cae1e6a1c86
#
_entry.id   a59ddcec1c8595bb3c3f0cae1e6a1c86
#
_cell.length_a   1.000
_cell.length_b   1.000
_cell.length_c   1.000
_cell.angle_alpha   90.00
_cell.angle_beta   90.00
_cell.angle_gamma   90.00
#
_symmetry.space_group_name_H-M   'P 1'
#
loop_
_entity.id
_entity.type
_entity.pdbx_description
1 polymer ?
#
loop_
_entity_poly.entity_id
_entity_poly.type
_entity_poly.pdbx_seq_one_letter_code
_entity_poly.pdbx_strand_id
1 'polypeptide(L)'
;MAAGARIQEQMEDERARLRTALDDLEEWGMAASLALIEAEHLPLTRTGALSEIERTAAARVQNLSEAHSPEARRLLDPSSCDADGCQGAHESASLLGEAHADLLASGEGQAVVAARDRVGNLLKDEREKVAVLYQDVLGWPELVQQIHATREDALANAKATVQQLTDESASIKISRTAMRLLPLRESSDVLVASLSVLRDAALTQKDNEFLTETAALASRVAAVVGDGFNSDWECEAGGKCERAHQVILEAFEAANFVKAQLERLTLNLQDMPTDPNQLLVPSLGLKAYLPANYTIAETVPIKLLKDAWAKLPLITNAENAAKEAATEAHAAADKVRAGDVADALKAMDLEVLRKAAPQGQLRTTPLQDYDLHNVWDVLRFQDDYLLESLPGLGEATARPIAQASLRLFEAVREETPVRIDVKRKGKATTALLESLARWDNARKFNPTKDEVALASGLSRLIKKKSSTMPLGVLVIMEGKVHEGPPAASDVLNDALNRIVSPLGSASIWTDFLSRPADYFGMLSELGFMTEDEKSMHGDLPEEIVEAVRAKELKRDYLTASLRAYQSFGARFALVQEKVIIGDEMGLGKTVEALAVLAHLRARGQSHFLVVCPAAVVSNWTRETAKHTKLKASRLHGTLWERNHAAKAWAKNGGVAVTTYDLLPWTKEYLSGVDLGVVILDEAHYIKNPRAKRSLAAAEIINSTKYAILMTGTPLENSVAEFRNLISYIRPDLAKEAPEYLAKAFRKHVAPAYLRRNQEDVLTELPEVVEIDEWMGMSNSDELAYGRAVREGQFMLMRRAAMMSEQSMKVSRLLEIAGEAEANGRRIIVFSYFREVLNQVARLLPGQVFGPLTGSLAAADRQKLVDRFSQAGHGAVLVAQITAGGVGLNIQSASVVVICEPQIKPTMESQAIARAHRMGQTDTVQVHRLLTEDSVDERIRDILKDKRQLFDEFARDSFIAKQAPDAVDVSEVELARRVVAAERERLSIVAR
;
A
#
# COMPACT_ATOMS: atom_id res chain seq x y z
N MET A 1 -106.73 -52.68 -68.74
CA MET A 1 -106.21 -51.70 -67.58
C MET A 1 -105.09 -52.24 -66.76
N ALA A 2 -104.94 -53.55 -66.43
CA ALA A 2 -103.81 -54.05 -65.65
C ALA A 2 -102.42 -53.99 -66.32
N ALA A 3 -102.26 -54.07 -67.65
CA ALA A 3 -101.05 -54.01 -68.41
C ALA A 3 -100.49 -52.57 -68.49
N GLY A 4 -101.43 -51.55 -68.64
CA GLY A 4 -101.01 -50.13 -68.72
C GLY A 4 -100.52 -49.60 -67.40
N ALA A 5 -101.11 -50.07 -66.31
CA ALA A 5 -100.68 -49.71 -64.94
C ALA A 5 -99.24 -50.25 -64.64
N ARG A 6 -98.93 -51.43 -65.10
CA ARG A 6 -97.54 -52.02 -64.92
C ARG A 6 -96.52 -51.30 -65.78
N ILE A 7 -96.84 -50.84 -66.97
CA ILE A 7 -95.94 -50.09 -67.86
C ILE A 7 -95.68 -48.67 -67.25
N GLN A 8 -96.71 -48.08 -66.71
CA GLN A 8 -96.57 -46.77 -66.03
C GLN A 8 -95.79 -46.85 -64.71
N GLU A 9 -95.94 -47.92 -63.95
CA GLU A 9 -95.18 -48.22 -62.78
C GLU A 9 -93.72 -48.54 -63.11
N GLN A 10 -93.47 -49.29 -64.18
CA GLN A 10 -92.14 -49.49 -64.67
C GLN A 10 -91.45 -48.24 -65.23
N MET A 11 -92.24 -47.34 -65.91
CA MET A 11 -91.70 -46.11 -66.39
C MET A 11 -91.43 -45.12 -65.25
N GLU A 12 -92.18 -45.13 -64.11
CA GLU A 12 -91.97 -44.35 -62.96
C GLU A 12 -90.72 -44.88 -62.15
N ASP A 13 -90.57 -46.22 -62.10
CA ASP A 13 -89.36 -46.82 -61.48
C ASP A 13 -88.08 -46.50 -62.27
N GLU A 14 -88.17 -46.56 -63.61
CA GLU A 14 -86.99 -46.19 -64.44
C GLU A 14 -86.72 -44.69 -64.35
N ARG A 15 -87.69 -43.81 -64.33
CA ARG A 15 -87.46 -42.35 -64.06
C ARG A 15 -86.93 -42.10 -62.68
N ALA A 16 -87.38 -42.80 -61.65
CA ALA A 16 -86.81 -42.70 -60.32
C ALA A 16 -85.34 -43.13 -60.26
N ARG A 17 -85.03 -44.23 -60.92
CA ARG A 17 -83.60 -44.68 -61.01
C ARG A 17 -82.72 -43.70 -61.82
N LEU A 18 -83.30 -43.16 -62.92
CA LEU A 18 -82.56 -42.18 -63.75
C LEU A 18 -82.32 -40.91 -62.96
N ARG A 19 -83.32 -40.46 -62.17
CA ARG A 19 -83.26 -39.28 -61.32
C ARG A 19 -82.12 -39.46 -60.22
N THR A 20 -82.13 -40.61 -59.56
CA THR A 20 -81.13 -40.93 -58.59
C THR A 20 -79.72 -41.02 -59.24
N ALA A 21 -79.68 -41.67 -60.47
CA ALA A 21 -78.39 -41.77 -61.18
C ALA A 21 -77.89 -40.36 -61.63
N LEU A 22 -78.81 -39.47 -62.01
CA LEU A 22 -78.46 -38.10 -62.36
C LEU A 22 -78.06 -37.27 -61.17
N ASP A 23 -78.80 -37.33 -60.08
CA ASP A 23 -78.50 -36.58 -58.82
C ASP A 23 -77.09 -37.04 -58.29
N ASP A 24 -76.86 -38.35 -58.27
CA ASP A 24 -75.60 -38.90 -57.82
C ASP A 24 -74.45 -38.48 -58.77
N LEU A 25 -74.68 -38.56 -60.10
CA LEU A 25 -73.62 -38.22 -61.07
C LEU A 25 -73.32 -36.73 -61.13
N GLU A 26 -74.33 -35.90 -60.92
CA GLU A 26 -74.15 -34.40 -60.75
C GLU A 26 -73.42 -34.04 -59.44
N GLU A 27 -73.83 -34.74 -58.34
CA GLU A 27 -73.16 -34.56 -57.07
C GLU A 27 -71.64 -34.95 -57.17
N TRP A 28 -71.44 -36.21 -57.81
CA TRP A 28 -70.05 -36.66 -57.97
C TRP A 28 -69.24 -35.84 -58.98
N GLY A 29 -69.90 -35.38 -60.11
CA GLY A 29 -69.29 -34.51 -61.09
C GLY A 29 -68.91 -33.14 -60.52
N MET A 30 -69.82 -32.56 -59.67
CA MET A 30 -69.51 -31.35 -58.99
C MET A 30 -68.41 -31.54 -57.95
N ALA A 31 -68.44 -32.61 -57.18
CA ALA A 31 -67.43 -32.96 -56.24
C ALA A 31 -66.06 -33.22 -56.96
N ALA A 32 -66.10 -33.87 -58.12
CA ALA A 32 -64.90 -34.09 -58.91
C ALA A 32 -64.26 -32.79 -59.44
N SER A 33 -65.15 -31.92 -60.01
CA SER A 33 -64.65 -30.59 -60.49
C SER A 33 -64.09 -29.79 -59.41
N LEU A 34 -64.81 -29.72 -58.26
CA LEU A 34 -64.29 -28.97 -57.09
C LEU A 34 -62.99 -29.59 -56.55
N ALA A 35 -62.94 -30.94 -56.43
CA ALA A 35 -61.70 -31.56 -55.94
C ALA A 35 -60.46 -31.25 -56.84
N LEU A 36 -60.65 -31.28 -58.13
CA LEU A 36 -59.59 -30.95 -59.10
C LEU A 36 -59.18 -29.49 -59.05
N ILE A 37 -60.21 -28.60 -59.00
CA ILE A 37 -60.00 -27.15 -58.91
C ILE A 37 -59.35 -26.79 -57.57
N GLU A 38 -59.92 -27.28 -56.48
CA GLU A 38 -59.37 -26.96 -55.10
C GLU A 38 -57.98 -27.54 -54.89
N ALA A 39 -57.71 -28.73 -55.46
CA ALA A 39 -56.32 -29.29 -55.38
C ALA A 39 -55.30 -28.46 -56.13
N GLU A 40 -55.72 -27.83 -57.26
CA GLU A 40 -54.84 -26.85 -57.96
C GLU A 40 -54.65 -25.56 -57.23
N HIS A 41 -55.57 -25.22 -56.35
CA HIS A 41 -55.52 -24.00 -55.54
C HIS A 41 -54.81 -24.17 -54.15
N LEU A 42 -54.37 -25.40 -53.82
CA LEU A 42 -53.60 -25.61 -52.56
C LEU A 42 -52.25 -24.89 -52.59
N PRO A 43 -52.03 -23.98 -51.66
CA PRO A 43 -50.81 -23.14 -51.69
C PRO A 43 -49.55 -23.87 -51.30
N LEU A 44 -49.62 -25.00 -50.57
CA LEU A 44 -48.43 -25.68 -50.03
C LEU A 44 -48.24 -27.12 -50.58
N THR A 45 -49.34 -27.89 -50.80
CA THR A 45 -49.26 -29.32 -51.14
C THR A 45 -49.90 -29.69 -52.49
N ARG A 46 -49.98 -28.73 -53.41
CA ARG A 46 -50.63 -28.88 -54.72
C ARG A 46 -50.41 -30.25 -55.41
N THR A 47 -49.12 -30.67 -55.45
CA THR A 47 -48.73 -31.89 -56.18
C THR A 47 -49.07 -33.22 -55.47
N GLY A 48 -49.39 -33.13 -54.19
CA GLY A 48 -49.64 -34.31 -53.32
C GLY A 48 -51.07 -34.46 -52.82
N ALA A 49 -51.93 -33.45 -53.07
CA ALA A 49 -53.28 -33.39 -52.51
C ALA A 49 -54.20 -34.49 -53.03
N LEU A 50 -54.06 -34.86 -54.30
CA LEU A 50 -54.72 -35.97 -54.92
C LEU A 50 -53.71 -36.97 -55.47
N SER A 51 -53.88 -38.25 -55.17
CA SER A 51 -53.10 -39.32 -55.76
C SER A 51 -53.43 -39.44 -57.30
N GLU A 52 -52.55 -40.06 -58.06
CA GLU A 52 -52.75 -40.22 -59.48
C GLU A 52 -54.07 -41.02 -59.81
N ILE A 53 -54.41 -41.96 -58.91
CA ILE A 53 -55.64 -42.73 -59.03
C ILE A 53 -56.83 -41.78 -58.76
N GLU A 54 -56.79 -40.96 -57.73
CA GLU A 54 -57.90 -40.04 -57.44
C GLU A 54 -58.07 -38.93 -58.48
N ARG A 55 -56.99 -38.44 -59.08
CA ARG A 55 -57.01 -37.47 -60.17
C ARG A 55 -57.65 -38.11 -61.42
N THR A 56 -57.28 -39.40 -61.71
CA THR A 56 -57.80 -40.11 -62.84
C THR A 56 -59.30 -40.39 -62.62
N ALA A 57 -59.70 -40.78 -61.44
CA ALA A 57 -61.09 -40.98 -61.05
C ALA A 57 -61.91 -39.70 -61.15
N ALA A 58 -61.36 -38.58 -60.55
CA ALA A 58 -62.04 -37.30 -60.65
C ALA A 58 -62.23 -36.82 -62.08
N ALA A 59 -61.24 -36.87 -62.92
CA ALA A 59 -61.33 -36.52 -64.33
C ALA A 59 -62.32 -37.37 -65.07
N ARG A 60 -62.37 -38.70 -64.81
CA ARG A 60 -63.28 -39.59 -65.37
C ARG A 60 -64.76 -39.28 -64.95
N VAL A 61 -64.95 -39.08 -63.65
CA VAL A 61 -66.32 -38.73 -63.11
C VAL A 61 -66.82 -37.43 -63.68
N GLN A 62 -65.92 -36.40 -63.69
CA GLN A 62 -66.27 -35.07 -64.26
C GLN A 62 -66.67 -35.18 -65.73
N ASN A 63 -65.81 -35.87 -66.53
CA ASN A 63 -66.11 -36.02 -67.95
C ASN A 63 -67.39 -36.79 -68.23
N LEU A 64 -67.74 -37.82 -67.44
CA LEU A 64 -68.99 -38.57 -67.56
C LEU A 64 -70.18 -37.67 -67.10
N SER A 65 -70.10 -36.93 -66.08
CA SER A 65 -71.07 -36.00 -65.64
C SER A 65 -71.37 -34.90 -66.67
N GLU A 66 -70.33 -34.30 -67.22
CA GLU A 66 -70.40 -33.28 -68.25
C GLU A 66 -71.03 -33.78 -69.54
N ALA A 67 -70.70 -35.06 -69.92
CA ALA A 67 -71.18 -35.66 -71.11
C ALA A 67 -72.64 -36.07 -71.04
N HIS A 68 -73.12 -36.53 -69.88
CA HIS A 68 -74.40 -37.18 -69.78
C HIS A 68 -75.49 -36.39 -69.01
N SER A 69 -75.09 -35.54 -68.05
CA SER A 69 -76.00 -34.78 -67.25
C SER A 69 -77.01 -33.84 -68.04
N PRO A 70 -76.49 -33.14 -69.07
CA PRO A 70 -77.32 -32.20 -69.77
C PRO A 70 -78.48 -32.96 -70.58
N GLU A 71 -78.20 -34.09 -71.15
CA GLU A 71 -79.17 -34.87 -71.86
C GLU A 71 -80.08 -35.60 -70.91
N ALA A 72 -79.64 -36.14 -69.81
CA ALA A 72 -80.46 -36.75 -68.79
C ALA A 72 -81.40 -35.78 -68.14
N ARG A 73 -81.10 -34.53 -67.95
CA ARG A 73 -82.05 -33.47 -67.51
C ARG A 73 -83.13 -33.22 -68.51
N ARG A 74 -82.87 -33.20 -69.82
CA ARG A 74 -83.85 -33.12 -70.92
C ARG A 74 -84.85 -34.24 -70.84
N LEU A 75 -84.46 -35.50 -70.62
CA LEU A 75 -85.28 -36.66 -70.52
C LEU A 75 -86.18 -36.65 -69.25
N LEU A 76 -85.79 -36.00 -68.24
CA LEU A 76 -86.52 -35.88 -66.97
C LEU A 76 -87.51 -34.70 -67.02
N ASP A 77 -87.42 -33.76 -67.98
CA ASP A 77 -88.38 -32.65 -68.20
C ASP A 77 -89.58 -33.14 -69.06
N PRO A 78 -90.73 -33.20 -68.51
CA PRO A 78 -91.91 -33.71 -69.21
C PRO A 78 -92.38 -32.93 -70.48
N SER A 79 -91.79 -31.70 -70.64
CA SER A 79 -92.12 -30.76 -71.72
C SER A 79 -91.24 -30.81 -72.95
N SER A 80 -90.21 -31.63 -72.93
CA SER A 80 -89.20 -31.56 -73.94
C SER A 80 -89.03 -32.75 -74.93
N CYS A 81 -90.03 -33.75 -75.03
CA CYS A 81 -90.00 -34.87 -75.91
C CYS A 81 -90.83 -34.66 -77.17
N ASP A 82 -90.16 -34.43 -78.31
CA ASP A 82 -90.75 -34.63 -79.66
C ASP A 82 -90.38 -36.07 -80.15
N ALA A 83 -91.29 -36.58 -81.05
CA ALA A 83 -91.33 -38.02 -81.48
C ALA A 83 -90.04 -38.50 -82.16
N ASP A 84 -89.14 -37.65 -82.66
CA ASP A 84 -87.89 -38.01 -83.27
C ASP A 84 -86.67 -37.85 -82.34
N GLY A 85 -86.85 -37.24 -81.17
CA GLY A 85 -85.75 -37.00 -80.22
C GLY A 85 -85.67 -38.10 -79.11
N CYS A 86 -86.67 -38.95 -79.00
CA CYS A 86 -86.75 -39.99 -77.97
C CYS A 86 -85.77 -41.14 -78.10
N GLN A 87 -85.23 -41.40 -79.27
CA GLN A 87 -84.30 -42.52 -79.43
C GLN A 87 -82.86 -42.17 -78.93
N GLY A 88 -82.39 -41.03 -79.27
CA GLY A 88 -81.10 -40.55 -78.78
C GLY A 88 -81.14 -40.32 -77.26
N ALA A 89 -82.26 -39.87 -76.79
CA ALA A 89 -82.42 -39.65 -75.33
C ALA A 89 -82.46 -40.98 -74.53
N HIS A 90 -83.01 -42.08 -75.16
CA HIS A 90 -83.01 -43.40 -74.52
C HIS A 90 -81.59 -44.05 -74.53
N GLU A 91 -80.87 -43.82 -75.60
CA GLU A 91 -79.45 -44.24 -75.62
C GLU A 91 -78.55 -43.49 -74.58
N SER A 92 -78.76 -42.21 -74.43
CA SER A 92 -78.05 -41.41 -73.43
C SER A 92 -78.51 -41.77 -71.96
N ALA A 93 -79.79 -42.12 -71.76
CA ALA A 93 -80.25 -42.65 -70.47
C ALA A 93 -79.65 -43.99 -70.11
N SER A 94 -79.51 -44.89 -71.16
CA SER A 94 -78.80 -46.16 -70.91
C SER A 94 -77.37 -45.99 -70.58
N LEU A 95 -76.67 -45.12 -71.32
CA LEU A 95 -75.31 -44.78 -71.06
C LEU A 95 -75.07 -44.14 -69.66
N LEU A 96 -75.99 -43.28 -69.23
CA LEU A 96 -76.02 -42.73 -67.94
C LEU A 96 -76.19 -43.81 -66.86
N GLY A 97 -77.06 -44.70 -67.03
CA GLY A 97 -77.34 -45.84 -66.15
C GLY A 97 -76.09 -46.76 -66.05
N GLU A 98 -75.48 -47.03 -67.21
CA GLU A 98 -74.24 -47.86 -67.27
C GLU A 98 -73.05 -47.13 -66.59
N ALA A 99 -72.90 -45.86 -66.88
CA ALA A 99 -71.88 -45.04 -66.27
C ALA A 99 -72.09 -44.92 -64.75
N HIS A 100 -73.33 -44.68 -64.28
CA HIS A 100 -73.60 -44.65 -62.85
C HIS A 100 -73.36 -46.02 -62.16
N ALA A 101 -73.84 -47.10 -62.79
CA ALA A 101 -73.61 -48.45 -62.28
C ALA A 101 -72.13 -48.81 -62.20
N ASP A 102 -71.32 -48.42 -63.20
CA ASP A 102 -69.88 -48.54 -63.22
C ASP A 102 -69.20 -47.79 -62.10
N LEU A 103 -69.62 -46.49 -61.91
CA LEU A 103 -69.05 -45.64 -60.80
C LEU A 103 -69.46 -46.15 -59.45
N LEU A 104 -70.71 -46.65 -59.29
CA LEU A 104 -71.12 -47.32 -58.06
C LEU A 104 -70.36 -48.62 -57.79
N ALA A 105 -70.15 -49.47 -58.80
CA ALA A 105 -69.48 -50.72 -58.63
C ALA A 105 -67.97 -50.55 -58.31
N SER A 106 -67.34 -49.55 -58.92
CA SER A 106 -65.95 -49.21 -58.72
C SER A 106 -65.71 -48.39 -57.39
N GLY A 107 -66.76 -47.83 -56.83
CA GLY A 107 -66.72 -46.90 -55.65
C GLY A 107 -66.05 -45.54 -55.98
N GLU A 108 -65.80 -45.25 -57.25
CA GLU A 108 -65.07 -43.99 -57.67
C GLU A 108 -65.93 -42.77 -57.35
N GLY A 109 -67.24 -42.74 -57.42
CA GLY A 109 -68.15 -41.65 -57.08
C GLY A 109 -67.99 -41.23 -55.61
N GLN A 110 -68.08 -42.18 -54.70
CA GLN A 110 -67.89 -41.92 -53.26
C GLN A 110 -66.47 -41.55 -52.92
N ALA A 111 -65.51 -42.16 -53.61
CA ALA A 111 -64.12 -41.85 -53.46
C ALA A 111 -63.81 -40.42 -53.86
N VAL A 112 -64.45 -39.93 -54.94
CA VAL A 112 -64.27 -38.49 -55.35
C VAL A 112 -64.90 -37.51 -54.38
N VAL A 113 -66.13 -37.82 -53.82
CA VAL A 113 -66.74 -36.98 -52.79
C VAL A 113 -65.82 -36.93 -51.55
N ALA A 114 -65.33 -38.07 -51.11
CA ALA A 114 -64.38 -38.14 -49.98
C ALA A 114 -63.11 -37.40 -50.27
N ALA A 115 -62.59 -37.48 -51.54
CA ALA A 115 -61.41 -36.75 -51.94
C ALA A 115 -61.65 -35.21 -51.93
N ARG A 116 -62.79 -34.77 -52.45
CA ARG A 116 -63.23 -33.37 -52.43
C ARG A 116 -63.31 -32.84 -50.96
N ASP A 117 -63.94 -33.56 -50.06
CA ASP A 117 -64.02 -33.12 -48.64
C ASP A 117 -62.63 -33.06 -47.97
N ARG A 118 -61.82 -34.00 -48.30
CA ARG A 118 -60.43 -33.99 -47.83
C ARG A 118 -59.62 -32.81 -48.41
N VAL A 119 -59.70 -32.58 -49.70
CA VAL A 119 -59.07 -31.46 -50.36
C VAL A 119 -59.60 -30.12 -49.89
N GLY A 120 -60.90 -29.97 -49.74
CA GLY A 120 -61.52 -28.77 -49.19
C GLY A 120 -61.11 -28.48 -47.77
N ASN A 121 -60.98 -29.50 -46.93
CA ASN A 121 -60.46 -29.33 -45.59
C ASN A 121 -58.99 -28.97 -45.60
N LEU A 122 -58.19 -29.62 -46.45
CA LEU A 122 -56.78 -29.28 -46.64
C LEU A 122 -56.63 -27.84 -47.13
N LEU A 123 -57.40 -27.43 -48.11
CA LEU A 123 -57.38 -26.06 -48.67
C LEU A 123 -57.68 -25.04 -47.60
N LYS A 124 -58.66 -25.27 -46.75
CA LYS A 124 -58.99 -24.40 -45.61
C LYS A 124 -57.85 -24.33 -44.61
N ASP A 125 -57.27 -25.46 -44.20
CA ASP A 125 -56.18 -25.54 -43.29
C ASP A 125 -54.91 -24.88 -43.87
N GLU A 126 -54.60 -25.11 -45.15
CA GLU A 126 -53.46 -24.47 -45.80
C GLU A 126 -53.62 -22.95 -45.97
N ARG A 127 -54.88 -22.52 -46.32
CA ARG A 127 -55.19 -21.07 -46.38
C ARG A 127 -54.99 -20.37 -45.03
N GLU A 128 -55.43 -21.00 -43.94
CA GLU A 128 -55.15 -20.48 -42.57
C GLU A 128 -53.66 -20.40 -42.29
N LYS A 129 -52.90 -21.45 -42.63
CA LYS A 129 -51.44 -21.46 -42.49
C LYS A 129 -50.73 -20.39 -43.34
N VAL A 130 -51.15 -20.21 -44.57
CA VAL A 130 -50.61 -19.16 -45.45
C VAL A 130 -50.96 -17.77 -44.95
N ALA A 131 -52.21 -17.57 -44.43
CA ALA A 131 -52.59 -16.29 -43.82
C ALA A 131 -51.71 -15.92 -42.62
N VAL A 132 -51.43 -16.88 -41.74
CA VAL A 132 -50.47 -16.69 -40.63
C VAL A 132 -49.09 -16.40 -41.17
N LEU A 133 -48.62 -17.19 -42.13
CA LEU A 133 -47.30 -16.97 -42.77
C LEU A 133 -47.22 -15.56 -43.40
N TYR A 134 -48.25 -15.11 -44.10
CA TYR A 134 -48.26 -13.82 -44.76
C TYR A 134 -48.14 -12.67 -43.77
N GLN A 135 -48.81 -12.76 -42.61
CA GLN A 135 -48.67 -11.77 -41.54
C GLN A 135 -47.23 -11.76 -41.00
N ASP A 136 -46.61 -12.93 -40.79
CA ASP A 136 -45.23 -13.04 -40.38
C ASP A 136 -44.27 -12.44 -41.42
N VAL A 137 -44.46 -12.78 -42.69
CA VAL A 137 -43.62 -12.33 -43.83
C VAL A 137 -43.71 -10.82 -44.03
N LEU A 138 -44.88 -10.21 -43.86
CA LEU A 138 -45.06 -8.76 -43.95
C LEU A 138 -44.23 -8.03 -42.90
N GLY A 139 -43.97 -8.62 -41.69
CA GLY A 139 -43.12 -8.08 -40.67
C GLY A 139 -41.63 -8.23 -40.96
N TRP A 140 -41.21 -9.13 -41.83
CA TRP A 140 -39.78 -9.37 -42.10
C TRP A 140 -38.97 -8.14 -42.57
N PRO A 141 -39.47 -7.34 -43.58
CA PRO A 141 -38.76 -6.16 -44.05
C PRO A 141 -38.53 -5.13 -42.94
N GLU A 142 -39.55 -4.91 -42.06
CA GLU A 142 -39.47 -4.00 -40.94
C GLU A 142 -38.47 -4.53 -39.91
N LEU A 143 -38.50 -5.81 -39.60
CA LEU A 143 -37.55 -6.47 -38.70
C LEU A 143 -36.12 -6.40 -39.23
N VAL A 144 -35.90 -6.62 -40.53
CA VAL A 144 -34.62 -6.46 -41.21
C VAL A 144 -34.11 -5.02 -41.10
N GLN A 145 -34.96 -4.02 -41.36
CA GLN A 145 -34.62 -2.63 -41.15
C GLN A 145 -34.29 -2.31 -39.70
N GLN A 146 -35.07 -2.84 -38.74
CA GLN A 146 -34.84 -2.68 -37.33
C GLN A 146 -33.52 -3.30 -36.91
N ILE A 147 -33.17 -4.50 -37.40
CA ILE A 147 -31.87 -5.15 -37.19
C ILE A 147 -30.73 -4.25 -37.68
N HIS A 148 -30.83 -3.69 -38.93
CA HIS A 148 -29.82 -2.79 -39.45
C HIS A 148 -29.74 -1.49 -38.66
N ALA A 149 -30.88 -0.81 -38.40
CA ALA A 149 -30.94 0.45 -37.67
C ALA A 149 -30.41 0.32 -36.25
N THR A 150 -30.83 -0.74 -35.50
CA THR A 150 -30.36 -0.97 -34.13
C THR A 150 -28.83 -1.18 -34.10
N ARG A 151 -28.27 -1.86 -35.12
CA ARG A 151 -26.83 -2.07 -35.22
C ARG A 151 -26.07 -0.82 -35.65
N GLU A 152 -26.60 -0.03 -36.58
CA GLU A 152 -26.00 1.26 -36.96
C GLU A 152 -26.01 2.23 -35.80
N ASP A 153 -27.13 2.32 -35.07
CA ASP A 153 -27.22 3.15 -33.87
C ASP A 153 -26.28 2.71 -32.77
N ALA A 154 -26.18 1.39 -32.51
CA ALA A 154 -25.23 0.86 -31.55
C ALA A 154 -23.78 1.19 -31.96
N LEU A 155 -23.44 1.10 -33.26
CA LEU A 155 -22.12 1.44 -33.79
C LEU A 155 -21.86 2.95 -33.69
N ALA A 156 -22.84 3.79 -34.02
CA ALA A 156 -22.73 5.25 -33.91
C ALA A 156 -22.52 5.67 -32.45
N ASN A 157 -23.29 5.09 -31.52
CA ASN A 157 -23.14 5.32 -30.08
C ASN A 157 -21.79 4.86 -29.56
N ALA A 158 -21.30 3.69 -30.02
CA ALA A 158 -19.98 3.20 -29.67
C ALA A 158 -18.87 4.17 -30.13
N LYS A 159 -18.93 4.63 -31.40
CA LYS A 159 -18.00 5.63 -31.94
C LYS A 159 -18.05 6.95 -31.18
N ALA A 160 -19.24 7.46 -30.88
CA ALA A 160 -19.43 8.70 -30.13
C ALA A 160 -18.85 8.57 -28.71
N THR A 161 -19.09 7.43 -28.03
CA THR A 161 -18.58 7.17 -26.69
C THR A 161 -17.04 7.07 -26.69
N VAL A 162 -16.44 6.41 -27.67
CA VAL A 162 -14.97 6.35 -27.82
C VAL A 162 -14.39 7.74 -28.08
N GLN A 163 -15.03 8.56 -28.90
CA GLN A 163 -14.59 9.92 -29.16
C GLN A 163 -14.68 10.78 -27.89
N GLN A 164 -15.78 10.68 -27.15
CA GLN A 164 -15.97 11.39 -25.87
C GLN A 164 -14.92 10.96 -24.84
N LEU A 165 -14.67 9.65 -24.72
CA LEU A 165 -13.62 9.12 -23.84
C LEU A 165 -12.24 9.66 -24.22
N THR A 166 -11.96 9.78 -25.53
CA THR A 166 -10.69 10.32 -26.02
C THR A 166 -10.56 11.80 -25.68
N ASP A 167 -11.61 12.59 -25.83
CA ASP A 167 -11.64 14.02 -25.51
C ASP A 167 -11.55 14.29 -23.99
N GLU A 168 -12.11 13.43 -23.17
CA GLU A 168 -12.04 13.48 -21.71
C GLU A 168 -10.75 12.87 -21.14
N SER A 169 -9.94 12.22 -21.96
CA SER A 169 -8.76 11.49 -21.53
C SER A 169 -7.67 12.37 -20.90
N ALA A 170 -6.83 11.75 -20.07
CA ALA A 170 -5.61 12.35 -19.54
C ALA A 170 -4.39 11.62 -20.07
N SER A 171 -3.49 12.34 -20.74
CA SER A 171 -2.18 11.79 -21.14
C SER A 171 -1.23 11.78 -19.96
N ILE A 172 -0.53 10.65 -19.75
CA ILE A 172 0.49 10.43 -18.74
C ILE A 172 1.68 9.70 -19.35
N LYS A 173 2.76 9.59 -18.58
CA LYS A 173 3.95 8.83 -18.98
C LYS A 173 4.41 7.96 -17.82
N ILE A 174 4.44 6.65 -18.02
CA ILE A 174 4.93 5.66 -17.05
C ILE A 174 6.12 4.94 -17.66
N SER A 175 7.26 4.92 -16.96
CA SER A 175 8.48 4.21 -17.38
C SER A 175 8.88 4.49 -18.85
N ARG A 176 8.76 5.76 -19.29
CA ARG A 176 9.00 6.25 -20.67
C ARG A 176 7.92 5.88 -21.70
N THR A 177 6.92 5.08 -21.36
CA THR A 177 5.78 4.76 -22.24
C THR A 177 4.70 5.82 -22.10
N ALA A 178 4.28 6.42 -23.22
CA ALA A 178 3.14 7.32 -23.24
C ALA A 178 1.85 6.51 -23.08
N MET A 179 0.98 6.94 -22.19
CA MET A 179 -0.30 6.30 -21.89
C MET A 179 -1.40 7.33 -21.86
N ARG A 180 -2.59 6.89 -22.16
CA ARG A 180 -3.81 7.67 -22.07
C ARG A 180 -4.79 6.99 -21.14
N LEU A 181 -5.30 7.74 -20.18
CA LEU A 181 -6.31 7.32 -19.22
C LEU A 181 -7.67 7.76 -19.72
N LEU A 182 -8.59 6.84 -19.98
CA LEU A 182 -9.95 7.12 -20.42
C LEU A 182 -10.94 6.75 -19.31
N PRO A 183 -11.77 7.70 -18.83
CA PRO A 183 -12.76 7.41 -17.81
C PRO A 183 -13.93 6.62 -18.40
N LEU A 184 -14.27 5.50 -17.80
CA LEU A 184 -15.49 4.75 -18.10
C LEU A 184 -16.58 5.25 -17.17
N ARG A 185 -17.68 5.78 -17.76
CA ARG A 185 -18.81 6.32 -17.02
C ARG A 185 -20.05 5.44 -17.19
N GLU A 186 -21.19 5.83 -16.65
CA GLU A 186 -22.46 5.12 -16.80
C GLU A 186 -22.82 4.86 -18.29
N SER A 187 -22.53 5.84 -19.17
CA SER A 187 -22.67 5.67 -20.63
C SER A 187 -21.74 4.60 -21.23
N SER A 188 -20.75 4.14 -20.48
CA SER A 188 -19.83 3.06 -20.93
C SER A 188 -20.45 1.68 -20.77
N ASP A 189 -21.47 1.52 -19.94
CA ASP A 189 -22.26 0.29 -19.84
C ASP A 189 -22.93 -0.01 -21.18
N VAL A 190 -23.51 1.04 -21.80
CA VAL A 190 -24.10 0.97 -23.14
C VAL A 190 -23.03 0.61 -24.19
N LEU A 191 -21.82 1.13 -24.05
CA LEU A 191 -20.70 0.79 -24.93
C LEU A 191 -20.29 -0.67 -24.78
N VAL A 192 -20.08 -1.15 -23.56
CA VAL A 192 -19.73 -2.57 -23.31
C VAL A 192 -20.80 -3.48 -23.87
N ALA A 193 -22.05 -3.17 -23.57
CA ALA A 193 -23.22 -3.87 -24.10
C ALA A 193 -23.22 -3.90 -25.63
N SER A 194 -23.09 -2.73 -26.26
CA SER A 194 -23.06 -2.60 -27.71
C SER A 194 -21.90 -3.37 -28.37
N LEU A 195 -20.70 -3.27 -27.79
CA LEU A 195 -19.52 -3.97 -28.32
C LEU A 195 -19.62 -5.48 -28.14
N SER A 196 -20.19 -5.97 -27.05
CA SER A 196 -20.44 -7.39 -26.84
C SER A 196 -21.35 -7.97 -27.93
N VAL A 197 -22.39 -7.23 -28.26
CA VAL A 197 -23.31 -7.62 -29.32
C VAL A 197 -22.68 -7.58 -30.69
N LEU A 198 -21.96 -6.53 -31.01
CA LEU A 198 -21.26 -6.43 -32.31
C LEU A 198 -20.22 -7.53 -32.51
N ARG A 199 -19.68 -8.11 -31.43
CA ARG A 199 -18.80 -9.27 -31.51
C ARG A 199 -19.54 -10.50 -32.04
N ASP A 200 -20.73 -10.81 -31.45
CA ASP A 200 -21.47 -12.04 -31.79
C ASP A 200 -22.32 -11.84 -33.03
N ALA A 201 -22.61 -10.64 -33.42
CA ALA A 201 -23.50 -10.26 -34.49
C ALA A 201 -22.83 -9.27 -35.48
N ALA A 202 -21.50 -9.25 -35.56
CA ALA A 202 -20.88 -8.66 -36.72
C ALA A 202 -21.50 -9.37 -37.94
N LEU A 203 -22.40 -8.67 -38.66
CA LEU A 203 -23.04 -9.21 -39.84
C LEU A 203 -21.95 -9.69 -40.80
N THR A 204 -21.81 -11.00 -40.89
CA THR A 204 -20.93 -11.58 -41.91
C THR A 204 -21.49 -11.24 -43.28
N GLN A 205 -20.71 -11.45 -44.33
CA GLN A 205 -21.21 -11.30 -45.69
C GLN A 205 -22.43 -12.20 -45.91
N LYS A 206 -22.42 -13.42 -45.34
CA LYS A 206 -23.55 -14.36 -45.40
C LYS A 206 -24.79 -13.86 -44.66
N ASP A 207 -24.62 -13.19 -43.48
CA ASP A 207 -25.75 -12.64 -42.77
C ASP A 207 -26.40 -11.47 -43.55
N ASN A 208 -25.60 -10.62 -44.21
CA ASN A 208 -26.09 -9.53 -45.05
C ASN A 208 -26.80 -10.07 -46.31
N GLU A 209 -26.23 -11.09 -46.93
CA GLU A 209 -26.86 -11.79 -48.08
C GLU A 209 -28.21 -12.39 -47.62
N PHE A 210 -28.24 -13.10 -46.50
CA PHE A 210 -29.45 -13.64 -45.90
C PHE A 210 -30.52 -12.56 -45.60
N LEU A 211 -30.16 -11.44 -44.96
CA LEU A 211 -31.11 -10.33 -44.68
C LEU A 211 -31.65 -9.73 -45.97
N THR A 212 -30.83 -9.56 -46.98
CA THR A 212 -31.19 -9.06 -48.32
C THR A 212 -32.17 -10.03 -49.02
N GLU A 213 -31.84 -11.33 -49.03
CA GLU A 213 -32.66 -12.38 -49.58
C GLU A 213 -34.01 -12.49 -48.83
N THR A 214 -34.03 -12.35 -47.50
CA THR A 214 -35.24 -12.38 -46.68
C THR A 214 -36.15 -11.23 -47.05
N ALA A 215 -35.64 -9.99 -47.18
CA ALA A 215 -36.41 -8.83 -47.59
C ALA A 215 -36.94 -8.97 -49.05
N ALA A 216 -36.11 -9.55 -49.94
CA ALA A 216 -36.49 -9.81 -51.30
C ALA A 216 -37.57 -10.91 -51.41
N LEU A 217 -37.50 -11.98 -50.61
CA LEU A 217 -38.53 -13.00 -50.49
C LEU A 217 -39.85 -12.39 -49.97
N ALA A 218 -39.82 -11.61 -48.92
CA ALA A 218 -40.98 -10.91 -48.40
C ALA A 218 -41.62 -10.00 -49.46
N SER A 219 -40.83 -9.27 -50.22
CA SER A 219 -41.33 -8.45 -51.34
C SER A 219 -41.99 -9.27 -52.46
N ARG A 220 -41.37 -10.42 -52.76
CA ARG A 220 -41.96 -11.36 -53.76
C ARG A 220 -43.29 -11.96 -53.28
N VAL A 221 -43.38 -12.36 -51.99
CA VAL A 221 -44.63 -12.85 -51.39
C VAL A 221 -45.70 -11.76 -51.37
N ALA A 222 -45.35 -10.55 -50.96
CA ALA A 222 -46.27 -9.41 -50.95
C ALA A 222 -46.80 -9.06 -52.35
N ALA A 223 -45.93 -9.16 -53.39
CA ALA A 223 -46.33 -8.91 -54.74
C ALA A 223 -47.27 -10.01 -55.33
N VAL A 224 -47.16 -11.24 -54.88
CA VAL A 224 -47.91 -12.38 -55.32
C VAL A 224 -49.26 -12.49 -54.56
N VAL A 225 -49.22 -12.25 -53.24
CA VAL A 225 -50.41 -12.34 -52.41
C VAL A 225 -51.26 -11.09 -52.53
N GLY A 226 -50.66 -9.90 -52.81
CA GLY A 226 -51.38 -8.62 -53.04
C GLY A 226 -52.30 -8.21 -51.90
N ASP A 227 -53.01 -7.07 -52.06
CA ASP A 227 -54.04 -6.61 -51.13
C ASP A 227 -55.30 -7.49 -51.09
N GLY A 228 -55.37 -8.56 -51.90
CA GLY A 228 -56.48 -9.42 -52.16
C GLY A 228 -56.47 -10.77 -51.47
N PHE A 229 -55.83 -10.91 -50.31
CA PHE A 229 -55.98 -12.16 -49.49
C PHE A 229 -57.39 -12.21 -48.82
N ASN A 230 -58.37 -11.58 -49.43
CA ASN A 230 -59.75 -11.71 -49.08
C ASN A 230 -60.38 -12.82 -49.97
N SER A 231 -60.66 -13.93 -49.33
CA SER A 231 -61.62 -15.00 -49.60
C SER A 231 -61.63 -15.72 -50.99
N ASP A 232 -61.25 -15.11 -52.10
CA ASP A 232 -61.36 -15.69 -53.41
C ASP A 232 -60.06 -15.74 -54.17
N TRP A 233 -59.30 -16.84 -53.89
CA TRP A 233 -58.10 -17.16 -54.65
C TRP A 233 -58.55 -17.69 -56.02
N GLU A 234 -59.03 -16.83 -56.89
CA GLU A 234 -59.26 -17.19 -58.29
C GLU A 234 -57.95 -17.01 -59.06
N CYS A 235 -57.33 -18.15 -59.37
CA CYS A 235 -56.24 -18.18 -60.31
C CYS A 235 -56.75 -18.03 -61.75
N GLU A 236 -56.64 -16.84 -62.33
CA GLU A 236 -56.79 -16.72 -63.76
C GLU A 236 -55.79 -17.62 -64.51
N ALA A 237 -56.33 -18.43 -65.45
CA ALA A 237 -55.56 -19.43 -66.20
C ALA A 237 -54.40 -18.76 -66.93
N GLY A 238 -53.14 -19.19 -66.57
CA GLY A 238 -51.94 -18.88 -67.28
C GLY A 238 -50.74 -18.46 -66.38
N GLY A 239 -49.83 -19.41 -66.13
CA GLY A 239 -48.42 -19.23 -65.73
C GLY A 239 -48.11 -18.35 -64.47
N LYS A 240 -49.04 -17.51 -64.08
CA LYS A 240 -48.94 -16.63 -62.89
C LYS A 240 -49.18 -17.43 -61.60
N CYS A 241 -50.11 -18.36 -61.59
CA CYS A 241 -50.41 -19.22 -60.44
C CYS A 241 -49.26 -20.15 -60.04
N GLU A 242 -48.55 -20.68 -61.01
CA GLU A 242 -47.42 -21.57 -60.75
C GLU A 242 -46.24 -20.81 -60.06
N ARG A 243 -45.99 -19.58 -60.51
CA ARG A 243 -44.97 -18.73 -59.85
C ARG A 243 -45.42 -18.29 -58.44
N ALA A 244 -46.72 -17.99 -58.25
CA ALA A 244 -47.26 -17.62 -56.95
C ALA A 244 -47.16 -18.77 -55.98
N HIS A 245 -47.56 -19.96 -56.41
CA HIS A 245 -47.46 -21.18 -55.61
C HIS A 245 -45.98 -21.45 -55.20
N GLN A 246 -45.05 -21.37 -56.15
CA GLN A 246 -43.66 -21.61 -55.88
C GLN A 246 -43.08 -20.60 -54.88
N VAL A 247 -43.42 -19.30 -54.94
CA VAL A 247 -43.00 -18.28 -54.01
C VAL A 247 -43.57 -18.49 -52.61
N ILE A 248 -44.85 -18.91 -52.51
CA ILE A 248 -45.47 -19.20 -51.22
C ILE A 248 -44.88 -20.45 -50.61
N LEU A 249 -44.65 -21.51 -51.38
CA LEU A 249 -44.01 -22.73 -50.89
C LEU A 249 -42.59 -22.45 -50.42
N GLU A 250 -41.78 -21.71 -51.19
CA GLU A 250 -40.42 -21.27 -50.79
C GLU A 250 -40.46 -20.49 -49.47
N ALA A 251 -41.37 -19.58 -49.32
CA ALA A 251 -41.52 -18.79 -48.08
C ALA A 251 -41.95 -19.63 -46.87
N PHE A 252 -42.87 -20.58 -47.08
CA PHE A 252 -43.35 -21.47 -46.03
C PHE A 252 -42.26 -22.44 -45.56
N GLU A 253 -41.52 -23.06 -46.48
CA GLU A 253 -40.37 -23.92 -46.16
C GLU A 253 -39.26 -23.15 -45.44
N ALA A 254 -39.04 -21.86 -45.81
CA ALA A 254 -38.01 -21.02 -45.21
C ALA A 254 -38.49 -20.38 -43.89
N ALA A 255 -39.79 -20.30 -43.61
CA ALA A 255 -40.33 -19.47 -42.51
C ALA A 255 -39.70 -19.73 -41.14
N ASN A 256 -39.63 -20.99 -40.72
CA ASN A 256 -39.05 -21.35 -39.44
C ASN A 256 -37.56 -21.03 -39.38
N PHE A 257 -36.83 -21.26 -40.47
CA PHE A 257 -35.42 -20.90 -40.54
C PHE A 257 -35.19 -19.41 -40.53
N VAL A 258 -35.99 -18.66 -41.33
CA VAL A 258 -35.93 -17.20 -41.37
C VAL A 258 -36.24 -16.62 -39.99
N LYS A 259 -37.30 -17.07 -39.32
CA LYS A 259 -37.69 -16.64 -38.00
C LYS A 259 -36.58 -16.87 -36.97
N ALA A 260 -36.04 -18.09 -36.93
CA ALA A 260 -34.91 -18.43 -36.03
C ALA A 260 -33.64 -17.60 -36.30
N GLN A 261 -33.35 -17.33 -37.60
CA GLN A 261 -32.23 -16.51 -37.98
C GLN A 261 -32.44 -15.02 -37.68
N LEU A 262 -33.63 -14.46 -37.90
CA LEU A 262 -33.97 -13.08 -37.54
C LEU A 262 -33.91 -12.90 -36.02
N GLU A 263 -34.48 -13.85 -35.25
CA GLU A 263 -34.37 -13.85 -33.78
C GLU A 263 -32.88 -13.88 -33.32
N ARG A 264 -32.04 -14.75 -33.93
CA ARG A 264 -30.62 -14.77 -33.66
C ARG A 264 -29.90 -13.45 -34.00
N LEU A 265 -30.35 -12.80 -35.06
CA LEU A 265 -29.75 -11.56 -35.55
C LEU A 265 -30.33 -10.30 -34.82
N THR A 266 -31.42 -10.45 -34.11
CA THR A 266 -32.01 -9.36 -33.29
C THR A 266 -31.16 -9.11 -32.09
N LEU A 267 -30.87 -7.82 -31.81
CA LEU A 267 -30.06 -7.40 -30.67
C LEU A 267 -30.91 -7.21 -29.42
N ASN A 268 -30.64 -7.98 -28.38
CA ASN A 268 -31.23 -7.72 -27.07
C ASN A 268 -30.24 -6.90 -26.21
N LEU A 269 -30.48 -5.61 -26.03
CA LEU A 269 -29.60 -4.69 -25.29
C LEU A 269 -29.79 -4.76 -23.77
N GLN A 270 -30.79 -5.48 -23.25
CA GLN A 270 -31.14 -5.46 -21.82
C GLN A 270 -30.31 -6.41 -20.95
N ASP A 271 -29.74 -7.47 -21.49
CA ASP A 271 -29.02 -8.51 -20.77
C ASP A 271 -27.48 -8.39 -20.90
N MET A 272 -26.97 -7.18 -21.07
CA MET A 272 -25.57 -6.96 -21.41
C MET A 272 -24.64 -6.88 -20.20
N PRO A 273 -23.42 -7.46 -20.27
CA PRO A 273 -22.43 -7.29 -19.20
C PRO A 273 -22.01 -5.82 -19.09
N THR A 274 -22.03 -5.29 -17.85
CA THR A 274 -21.68 -3.89 -17.53
C THR A 274 -20.28 -3.76 -16.94
N ASP A 275 -19.50 -4.84 -16.80
CA ASP A 275 -18.16 -4.82 -16.27
C ASP A 275 -17.18 -4.13 -17.24
N PRO A 276 -16.58 -2.98 -16.87
CA PRO A 276 -15.61 -2.28 -17.69
C PRO A 276 -14.41 -3.13 -18.13
N ASN A 277 -14.06 -4.19 -17.38
CA ASN A 277 -12.97 -5.10 -17.75
C ASN A 277 -13.28 -5.88 -19.04
N GLN A 278 -14.54 -6.01 -19.41
CA GLN A 278 -14.94 -6.64 -20.70
C GLN A 278 -14.40 -5.89 -21.91
N LEU A 279 -14.10 -4.59 -21.77
CA LEU A 279 -13.47 -3.80 -22.83
C LEU A 279 -12.05 -4.26 -23.19
N LEU A 280 -11.40 -4.99 -22.28
CA LEU A 280 -10.08 -5.59 -22.50
C LEU A 280 -10.14 -6.83 -23.40
N VAL A 281 -11.32 -7.42 -23.58
CA VAL A 281 -11.47 -8.62 -24.40
C VAL A 281 -11.23 -8.26 -25.87
N PRO A 282 -10.22 -8.82 -26.53
CA PRO A 282 -9.88 -8.48 -27.92
C PRO A 282 -11.02 -8.67 -28.92
N SER A 283 -11.92 -9.60 -28.60
CA SER A 283 -13.08 -9.93 -29.42
C SER A 283 -14.20 -8.89 -29.37
N LEU A 284 -14.19 -7.93 -28.42
CA LEU A 284 -15.19 -6.86 -28.37
C LEU A 284 -15.00 -5.78 -29.45
N GLY A 285 -13.85 -5.79 -30.14
CA GLY A 285 -13.65 -4.92 -31.28
C GLY A 285 -13.37 -3.44 -30.95
N LEU A 286 -13.25 -3.03 -29.68
CA LEU A 286 -12.93 -1.65 -29.31
C LEU A 286 -11.66 -1.16 -29.99
N LYS A 287 -10.69 -2.02 -30.20
CA LYS A 287 -9.44 -1.69 -30.89
C LYS A 287 -9.65 -1.12 -32.29
N ALA A 288 -10.69 -1.51 -32.99
CA ALA A 288 -11.01 -1.01 -34.35
C ALA A 288 -11.40 0.47 -34.35
N TYR A 289 -11.85 1.00 -33.20
CA TYR A 289 -12.26 2.40 -33.05
C TYR A 289 -11.17 3.28 -32.43
N LEU A 290 -10.06 2.70 -31.94
CA LEU A 290 -8.90 3.43 -31.45
C LEU A 290 -7.93 3.69 -32.60
N PRO A 291 -7.13 4.78 -32.52
CA PRO A 291 -6.04 5.01 -33.47
C PRO A 291 -5.12 3.80 -33.59
N ALA A 292 -4.59 3.54 -34.77
CA ALA A 292 -3.81 2.34 -35.09
C ALA A 292 -2.58 2.12 -34.17
N ASN A 293 -2.04 3.19 -33.61
CA ASN A 293 -0.89 3.19 -32.70
C ASN A 293 -1.28 3.00 -31.21
N TYR A 294 -2.56 2.76 -30.90
CA TYR A 294 -3.04 2.59 -29.53
C TYR A 294 -3.21 1.10 -29.22
N THR A 295 -2.81 0.72 -28.00
CA THR A 295 -2.99 -0.64 -27.48
C THR A 295 -3.64 -0.56 -26.10
N ILE A 296 -4.75 -1.30 -25.91
CA ILE A 296 -5.40 -1.41 -24.60
C ILE A 296 -4.49 -2.24 -23.69
N ALA A 297 -4.12 -1.66 -22.52
CA ALA A 297 -3.27 -2.30 -21.52
C ALA A 297 -4.12 -3.02 -20.47
N GLU A 298 -4.99 -2.27 -19.81
CA GLU A 298 -5.80 -2.76 -18.69
C GLU A 298 -6.96 -1.80 -18.39
N THR A 299 -7.81 -2.20 -17.45
CA THR A 299 -8.82 -1.34 -16.83
C THR A 299 -8.56 -1.23 -15.34
N VAL A 300 -8.38 -0.01 -14.84
CA VAL A 300 -8.31 0.25 -13.39
C VAL A 300 -9.74 0.19 -12.82
N PRO A 301 -10.06 -0.78 -11.93
CA PRO A 301 -11.43 -1.01 -11.48
C PRO A 301 -11.90 0.05 -10.49
N ILE A 302 -13.23 0.25 -10.43
CA ILE A 302 -13.87 1.22 -9.53
C ILE A 302 -13.50 1.04 -8.07
N LYS A 303 -13.32 -0.20 -7.60
CA LYS A 303 -12.92 -0.48 -6.21
C LYS A 303 -11.58 0.18 -5.90
N LEU A 304 -10.58 0.00 -6.76
CA LEU A 304 -9.27 0.62 -6.59
C LEU A 304 -9.32 2.14 -6.70
N LEU A 305 -10.16 2.67 -7.60
CA LEU A 305 -10.38 4.11 -7.73
C LEU A 305 -11.03 4.71 -6.48
N LYS A 306 -11.99 4.02 -5.86
CA LYS A 306 -12.60 4.43 -4.59
C LYS A 306 -11.59 4.45 -3.45
N ASP A 307 -10.75 3.43 -3.36
CA ASP A 307 -9.69 3.34 -2.35
C ASP A 307 -8.62 4.42 -2.55
N ALA A 308 -8.36 4.79 -3.80
CA ALA A 308 -7.40 5.82 -4.17
C ALA A 308 -7.93 7.25 -4.00
N TRP A 309 -9.23 7.49 -4.17
CA TRP A 309 -9.85 8.81 -4.32
C TRP A 309 -9.37 9.85 -3.30
N ALA A 310 -9.55 9.56 -2.01
CA ALA A 310 -9.15 10.47 -0.92
C ALA A 310 -7.62 10.59 -0.78
N LYS A 311 -6.86 9.66 -1.36
CA LYS A 311 -5.40 9.56 -1.24
C LYS A 311 -4.64 10.14 -2.45
N LEU A 312 -5.32 10.36 -3.59
CA LEU A 312 -4.69 10.95 -4.79
C LEU A 312 -3.99 12.30 -4.51
N PRO A 313 -4.57 13.25 -3.74
CA PRO A 313 -3.88 14.48 -3.40
C PRO A 313 -2.58 14.28 -2.64
N LEU A 314 -2.51 13.24 -1.77
CA LEU A 314 -1.29 12.91 -1.03
C LEU A 314 -0.19 12.41 -1.98
N ILE A 315 -0.55 11.68 -3.04
CA ILE A 315 0.42 11.21 -4.03
C ILE A 315 0.86 12.36 -4.94
N THR A 316 -0.06 13.19 -5.40
CA THR A 316 0.25 14.28 -6.35
C THR A 316 1.02 15.43 -5.73
N ASN A 317 0.79 15.70 -4.43
CA ASN A 317 1.35 16.83 -3.71
C ASN A 317 2.05 16.40 -2.40
N ALA A 318 2.76 15.27 -2.43
CA ALA A 318 3.39 14.70 -1.23
C ALA A 318 4.25 15.71 -0.45
N GLU A 319 5.00 16.57 -1.14
CA GLU A 319 5.82 17.61 -0.51
C GLU A 319 4.97 18.67 0.19
N ASN A 320 3.90 19.15 -0.43
CA ASN A 320 3.00 20.13 0.19
C ASN A 320 2.20 19.49 1.33
N ALA A 321 1.76 18.24 1.19
CA ALA A 321 1.10 17.50 2.27
C ALA A 321 2.00 17.36 3.50
N ALA A 322 3.29 17.13 3.30
CA ALA A 322 4.27 17.11 4.39
C ALA A 322 4.46 18.49 5.04
N LYS A 323 4.48 19.58 4.27
CA LYS A 323 4.56 20.96 4.78
C LYS A 323 3.30 21.35 5.57
N GLU A 324 2.11 21.01 5.06
CA GLU A 324 0.83 21.25 5.75
C GLU A 324 0.77 20.49 7.07
N ALA A 325 1.13 19.18 7.05
CA ALA A 325 1.18 18.36 8.25
C ALA A 325 2.21 18.91 9.29
N ALA A 326 3.34 19.45 8.85
CA ALA A 326 4.31 20.14 9.73
C ALA A 326 3.70 21.37 10.37
N THR A 327 2.95 22.18 9.61
CA THR A 327 2.25 23.38 10.13
C THR A 327 1.18 23.01 11.16
N GLU A 328 0.41 21.94 10.89
CA GLU A 328 -0.57 21.42 11.86
C GLU A 328 0.11 20.92 13.15
N ALA A 329 1.23 20.20 13.01
CA ALA A 329 1.99 19.70 14.16
C ALA A 329 2.58 20.86 14.97
N HIS A 330 3.08 21.91 14.32
CA HIS A 330 3.56 23.12 14.97
C HIS A 330 2.44 23.80 15.76
N ALA A 331 1.27 24.00 15.16
CA ALA A 331 0.13 24.60 15.84
C ALA A 331 -0.38 23.75 17.03
N ALA A 332 -0.31 22.42 16.93
CA ALA A 332 -0.66 21.51 18.01
C ALA A 332 0.35 21.59 19.16
N ALA A 333 1.63 21.72 18.86
CA ALA A 333 2.70 21.88 19.84
C ALA A 333 2.57 23.21 20.59
N ASP A 334 2.25 24.30 19.91
CA ASP A 334 1.95 25.60 20.53
C ASP A 334 0.79 25.51 21.53
N LYS A 335 -0.26 24.74 21.21
CA LYS A 335 -1.39 24.52 22.12
C LYS A 335 -0.99 23.75 23.38
N VAL A 336 -0.08 22.82 23.29
CA VAL A 336 0.41 22.05 24.44
C VAL A 336 1.21 22.94 25.38
N ARG A 337 2.15 23.74 24.85
CA ARG A 337 3.02 24.61 25.69
C ARG A 337 2.32 25.89 26.21
N ALA A 338 1.16 26.25 25.63
CA ALA A 338 0.47 27.50 26.01
C ALA A 338 0.18 27.64 27.51
N GLY A 339 -0.09 26.52 28.19
CA GLY A 339 -0.26 26.48 29.64
C GLY A 339 1.01 26.85 30.39
N ASP A 340 2.12 26.22 30.04
CA ASP A 340 3.43 26.44 30.66
C ASP A 340 3.93 27.88 30.42
N VAL A 341 3.69 28.40 29.20
CA VAL A 341 3.99 29.80 28.85
C VAL A 341 3.17 30.78 29.73
N ALA A 342 1.87 30.50 29.88
CA ALA A 342 1.01 31.32 30.72
C ALA A 342 1.46 31.31 32.18
N ASP A 343 1.84 30.15 32.71
CA ASP A 343 2.30 30.02 34.09
C ASP A 343 3.67 30.69 34.32
N ALA A 344 4.57 30.60 33.34
CA ALA A 344 5.82 31.33 33.37
C ALA A 344 5.61 32.85 33.39
N LEU A 345 4.70 33.38 32.58
CA LEU A 345 4.38 34.81 32.52
C LEU A 345 3.63 35.32 33.77
N LYS A 346 2.81 34.47 34.42
CA LYS A 346 2.20 34.76 35.72
C LYS A 346 3.22 34.87 36.85
N ALA A 347 4.30 34.09 36.76
CA ALA A 347 5.39 34.15 37.72
C ALA A 347 6.31 35.38 37.53
N MET A 348 6.19 36.09 36.43
CA MET A 348 7.00 37.25 36.10
C MET A 348 6.37 38.54 36.66
N ASP A 349 7.06 39.20 37.59
CA ASP A 349 6.67 40.51 38.10
C ASP A 349 6.70 41.58 36.99
N LEU A 350 5.88 42.64 37.16
CA LEU A 350 5.85 43.80 36.24
C LEU A 350 7.20 44.49 36.07
N GLU A 351 8.14 44.34 37.02
CA GLU A 351 9.48 44.89 36.89
C GLU A 351 10.26 44.32 35.69
N VAL A 352 9.93 43.08 35.27
CA VAL A 352 10.56 42.45 34.10
C VAL A 352 10.22 43.20 32.81
N LEU A 353 9.02 43.83 32.73
CA LEU A 353 8.63 44.69 31.60
C LEU A 353 9.58 45.89 31.43
N ARG A 354 10.10 46.46 32.55
CA ARG A 354 11.06 47.56 32.52
C ARG A 354 12.36 47.16 31.86
N LYS A 355 12.80 45.92 32.08
CA LYS A 355 14.02 45.36 31.50
C LYS A 355 13.85 45.02 30.00
N ALA A 356 12.66 44.67 29.59
CA ALA A 356 12.32 44.31 28.22
C ALA A 356 12.08 45.52 27.30
N ALA A 357 11.99 46.74 27.87
CA ALA A 357 11.81 47.99 27.10
C ALA A 357 13.15 48.54 26.60
N PRO A 358 13.24 49.01 25.34
CA PRO A 358 14.51 49.44 24.70
C PRO A 358 15.22 50.62 25.39
N GLN A 359 14.59 51.36 26.24
CA GLN A 359 15.13 52.57 26.90
C GLN A 359 15.05 52.58 28.43
N GLY A 360 14.65 51.51 29.11
CA GLY A 360 14.70 51.37 30.55
C GLY A 360 13.73 52.30 31.35
N GLN A 361 12.86 53.04 30.71
CA GLN A 361 12.00 54.05 31.30
C GLN A 361 10.50 53.75 31.26
N LEU A 362 10.10 52.50 31.52
CA LEU A 362 8.68 52.18 31.70
C LEU A 362 8.21 52.48 33.11
N ARG A 363 7.12 53.26 33.25
CA ARG A 363 6.44 53.48 34.52
C ARG A 363 5.38 52.38 34.70
N THR A 364 5.68 51.37 35.50
CA THR A 364 4.76 50.23 35.78
C THR A 364 3.88 50.47 37.04
N THR A 365 4.17 51.49 37.82
CA THR A 365 3.42 51.80 39.07
C THR A 365 1.91 51.99 38.87
N PRO A 366 1.42 52.64 37.81
CA PRO A 366 0.00 52.75 37.58
C PRO A 366 -0.73 51.44 37.31
N LEU A 367 -0.03 50.37 36.88
CA LEU A 367 -0.65 49.08 36.55
C LEU A 367 -1.12 48.32 37.80
N GLN A 368 -0.44 48.50 38.93
CA GLN A 368 -0.81 47.90 40.23
C GLN A 368 -2.11 48.43 40.79
N ASP A 369 -2.44 49.70 40.49
CA ASP A 369 -3.71 50.31 40.88
C ASP A 369 -4.93 49.70 40.19
N TYR A 370 -4.71 48.89 39.13
CA TYR A 370 -5.73 48.19 38.32
C TYR A 370 -5.70 46.67 38.49
N ASP A 371 -5.15 46.18 39.59
CA ASP A 371 -5.08 44.73 39.90
C ASP A 371 -4.27 43.93 38.90
N LEU A 372 -3.31 44.58 38.20
CA LEU A 372 -2.36 43.93 37.27
C LEU A 372 -1.05 43.71 38.03
N HIS A 373 -0.73 42.45 38.33
CA HIS A 373 0.39 42.08 39.18
C HIS A 373 1.54 41.41 38.44
N ASN A 374 1.29 40.85 37.25
CA ASN A 374 2.27 40.11 36.47
C ASN A 374 2.16 40.38 34.97
N VAL A 375 3.12 39.89 34.21
CA VAL A 375 3.17 40.10 32.75
C VAL A 375 1.96 39.47 32.03
N TRP A 376 1.44 38.34 32.55
CA TRP A 376 0.26 37.70 32.00
C TRP A 376 -1.00 38.54 32.12
N ASP A 377 -1.16 39.23 33.24
CA ASP A 377 -2.32 40.10 33.44
C ASP A 377 -2.35 41.23 32.41
N VAL A 378 -1.17 41.79 32.08
CA VAL A 378 -1.03 42.84 31.07
C VAL A 378 -1.33 42.31 29.68
N LEU A 379 -0.85 41.09 29.34
CA LEU A 379 -1.09 40.45 28.05
C LEU A 379 -2.57 40.10 27.79
N ARG A 380 -3.37 39.94 28.83
CA ARG A 380 -4.81 39.69 28.68
C ARG A 380 -5.57 40.88 28.10
N PHE A 381 -5.03 42.09 28.22
CA PHE A 381 -5.49 43.24 27.45
C PHE A 381 -4.94 43.16 26.02
N GLN A 382 -5.62 42.39 25.17
CA GLN A 382 -5.16 42.07 23.81
C GLN A 382 -5.10 43.25 22.84
N ASP A 383 -5.63 44.44 23.23
CA ASP A 383 -5.64 45.66 22.44
C ASP A 383 -4.93 46.78 23.20
N ASP A 384 -3.97 47.44 22.54
CA ASP A 384 -3.33 48.66 23.03
C ASP A 384 -4.37 49.68 23.52
N TYR A 385 -5.52 49.70 22.85
CA TYR A 385 -6.67 50.56 23.15
C TYR A 385 -7.33 50.30 24.50
N LEU A 386 -7.32 49.03 24.96
CA LEU A 386 -7.86 48.70 26.28
C LEU A 386 -6.95 49.14 27.43
N LEU A 387 -5.62 49.05 27.24
CA LEU A 387 -4.65 49.60 28.19
C LEU A 387 -4.68 51.12 28.22
N GLU A 388 -4.88 51.79 27.08
CA GLU A 388 -5.03 53.25 26.95
C GLU A 388 -6.31 53.77 27.63
N SER A 389 -7.34 52.97 27.75
CA SER A 389 -8.61 53.30 28.38
C SER A 389 -8.51 53.32 29.91
N LEU A 390 -7.42 52.81 30.51
CA LEU A 390 -7.22 52.85 31.95
C LEU A 390 -6.83 54.29 32.40
N PRO A 391 -7.56 54.92 33.38
CA PRO A 391 -7.29 56.25 33.82
C PRO A 391 -5.83 56.45 34.27
N GLY A 392 -5.12 57.40 33.66
CA GLY A 392 -3.70 57.66 33.96
C GLY A 392 -2.68 56.91 33.11
N LEU A 393 -3.14 56.06 32.20
CA LEU A 393 -2.33 55.43 31.19
C LEU A 393 -2.70 56.03 29.82
N GLY A 394 -1.95 57.03 29.36
CA GLY A 394 -2.14 57.56 28.02
C GLY A 394 -1.36 56.71 26.95
N GLU A 395 -1.63 56.95 25.67
CA GLU A 395 -1.01 56.26 24.52
C GLU A 395 0.52 56.12 24.65
N ALA A 396 1.18 57.20 25.10
CA ALA A 396 2.63 57.21 25.26
C ALA A 396 3.19 56.24 26.29
N THR A 397 2.33 55.75 27.23
CA THR A 397 2.72 54.82 28.29
C THR A 397 2.18 53.40 28.02
N ALA A 398 0.95 53.29 27.54
CA ALA A 398 0.27 52.01 27.28
C ALA A 398 0.95 51.24 26.13
N ARG A 399 1.26 51.91 25.02
CA ARG A 399 1.87 51.27 23.83
C ARG A 399 3.26 50.65 24.07
N PRO A 400 4.22 51.31 24.76
CA PRO A 400 5.46 50.66 25.14
C PRO A 400 5.30 49.48 26.11
N ILE A 401 4.30 49.52 27.04
CA ILE A 401 4.01 48.41 27.93
C ILE A 401 3.48 47.20 27.17
N ALA A 402 2.53 47.39 26.26
CA ALA A 402 2.00 46.34 25.42
C ALA A 402 3.08 45.75 24.53
N GLN A 403 3.92 46.56 23.91
CA GLN A 403 5.04 46.07 23.12
C GLN A 403 6.07 45.28 23.95
N ALA A 404 6.36 45.69 25.17
CA ALA A 404 7.29 45.00 26.05
C ALA A 404 6.69 43.66 26.52
N SER A 405 5.40 43.61 26.82
CA SER A 405 4.70 42.39 27.21
C SER A 405 4.63 41.38 26.04
N LEU A 406 4.38 41.84 24.82
CA LEU A 406 4.43 40.99 23.61
C LEU A 406 5.82 40.42 23.35
N ARG A 407 6.88 41.24 23.50
CA ARG A 407 8.27 40.73 23.35
C ARG A 407 8.61 39.69 24.41
N LEU A 408 8.18 39.91 25.66
CA LEU A 408 8.37 38.90 26.70
C LEU A 408 7.57 37.63 26.43
N PHE A 409 6.34 37.77 25.93
CA PHE A 409 5.54 36.62 25.53
C PHE A 409 6.25 35.80 24.41
N GLU A 410 6.76 36.49 23.40
CA GLU A 410 7.49 35.82 22.29
C GLU A 410 8.77 35.15 22.82
N ALA A 411 9.55 35.85 23.67
CA ALA A 411 10.77 35.28 24.24
C ALA A 411 10.46 34.09 25.16
N VAL A 412 9.48 34.18 26.05
CA VAL A 412 9.07 33.06 26.92
C VAL A 412 8.51 31.91 26.10
N ARG A 413 7.73 32.23 25.07
CA ARG A 413 7.21 31.22 24.16
C ARG A 413 8.32 30.49 23.42
N GLU A 414 9.37 31.15 22.95
CA GLU A 414 10.52 30.52 22.30
C GLU A 414 11.34 29.67 23.28
N GLU A 415 11.52 30.12 24.51
CA GLU A 415 12.29 29.42 25.54
C GLU A 415 11.54 28.29 26.24
N THR A 416 10.20 28.23 26.12
CA THR A 416 9.39 27.19 26.79
C THR A 416 9.33 25.93 25.96
N PRO A 417 9.91 24.81 26.41
CA PRO A 417 9.84 23.54 25.65
C PRO A 417 8.45 22.89 25.75
N VAL A 418 8.12 22.09 24.77
CA VAL A 418 6.91 21.24 24.84
C VAL A 418 7.19 20.03 25.72
N ARG A 419 6.40 19.85 26.78
CA ARG A 419 6.48 18.69 27.68
C ARG A 419 5.39 17.68 27.40
N ILE A 420 5.76 16.40 27.27
CA ILE A 420 4.82 15.30 27.07
C ILE A 420 4.68 14.52 28.39
N ASP A 421 3.56 14.70 29.09
CA ASP A 421 3.26 13.96 30.32
C ASP A 421 2.60 12.62 29.97
N VAL A 422 3.38 11.55 30.11
CA VAL A 422 2.96 10.16 29.85
C VAL A 422 1.87 9.70 30.83
N LYS A 423 1.87 10.26 32.07
CA LYS A 423 0.91 9.86 33.10
C LYS A 423 -0.46 10.49 32.90
N ARG A 424 -0.52 11.72 32.40
CA ARG A 424 -1.77 12.49 32.26
C ARG A 424 -2.45 12.39 30.91
N LYS A 425 -1.84 11.88 29.88
CA LYS A 425 -2.40 11.65 28.53
C LYS A 425 -3.47 12.67 28.10
N GLY A 426 -3.14 13.96 28.19
CA GLY A 426 -4.05 15.06 27.92
C GLY A 426 -4.57 15.10 26.49
N LYS A 427 -5.77 15.67 26.24
CA LYS A 427 -6.33 15.78 24.88
C LYS A 427 -5.43 16.58 23.93
N ALA A 428 -4.83 17.67 24.40
CA ALA A 428 -3.92 18.49 23.58
C ALA A 428 -2.65 17.72 23.20
N THR A 429 -2.06 16.99 24.17
CA THR A 429 -0.87 16.16 23.93
C THR A 429 -1.19 14.99 22.99
N THR A 430 -2.37 14.36 23.12
CA THR A 430 -2.80 13.31 22.18
C THR A 430 -2.92 13.86 20.77
N ALA A 431 -3.56 15.02 20.58
CA ALA A 431 -3.67 15.67 19.27
C ALA A 431 -2.30 16.09 18.69
N LEU A 432 -1.37 16.49 19.54
CA LEU A 432 0.01 16.74 19.13
C LEU A 432 0.68 15.46 18.61
N LEU A 433 0.60 14.37 19.35
CA LEU A 433 1.19 13.09 18.93
C LEU A 433 0.58 12.59 17.60
N GLU A 434 -0.75 12.74 17.43
CA GLU A 434 -1.45 12.39 16.18
C GLU A 434 -0.95 13.24 15.00
N SER A 435 -0.76 14.56 15.20
CA SER A 435 -0.27 15.44 14.14
C SER A 435 1.21 15.21 13.81
N LEU A 436 2.05 14.93 14.81
CA LEU A 436 3.44 14.52 14.61
C LEU A 436 3.54 13.20 13.83
N ALA A 437 2.74 12.19 14.19
CA ALA A 437 2.70 10.92 13.47
C ALA A 437 2.25 11.11 12.01
N ARG A 438 1.26 11.99 11.78
CA ARG A 438 0.79 12.35 10.43
C ARG A 438 1.91 13.00 9.62
N TRP A 439 2.62 13.94 10.21
CA TRP A 439 3.78 14.56 9.58
C TRP A 439 4.90 13.56 9.29
N ASP A 440 5.22 12.68 10.24
CA ASP A 440 6.23 11.64 10.06
C ASP A 440 5.90 10.70 8.89
N ASN A 441 4.63 10.29 8.77
CA ASN A 441 4.15 9.48 7.66
C ASN A 441 4.20 10.24 6.33
N ALA A 442 3.75 11.52 6.32
CA ALA A 442 3.73 12.34 5.12
C ALA A 442 5.14 12.57 4.53
N ARG A 443 6.13 12.87 5.37
CA ARG A 443 7.52 13.11 4.92
C ARG A 443 8.26 11.82 4.51
N LYS A 444 7.86 10.65 5.04
CA LYS A 444 8.40 9.34 4.66
C LYS A 444 7.80 8.84 3.35
N PHE A 445 6.59 9.29 3.02
CA PHE A 445 5.95 8.95 1.78
C PHE A 445 6.60 9.70 0.62
N ASN A 446 7.35 8.99 -0.20
CA ASN A 446 8.02 9.53 -1.37
C ASN A 446 7.53 8.77 -2.61
N PRO A 447 6.52 9.29 -3.30
CA PRO A 447 6.00 8.66 -4.49
C PRO A 447 7.02 8.73 -5.63
N THR A 448 7.05 7.68 -6.44
CA THR A 448 7.83 7.63 -7.67
C THR A 448 7.26 8.60 -8.71
N LYS A 449 8.05 8.95 -9.71
CA LYS A 449 7.58 9.79 -10.82
C LYS A 449 6.39 9.17 -11.55
N ASP A 450 6.37 7.86 -11.69
CA ASP A 450 5.29 7.10 -12.35
C ASP A 450 4.00 7.16 -11.52
N GLU A 451 4.09 7.01 -10.19
CA GLU A 451 2.95 7.14 -9.29
C GLU A 451 2.37 8.56 -9.30
N VAL A 452 3.22 9.59 -9.27
CA VAL A 452 2.78 11.00 -9.36
C VAL A 452 2.11 11.28 -10.71
N ALA A 453 2.68 10.77 -11.82
CA ALA A 453 2.11 10.94 -13.14
C ALA A 453 0.72 10.29 -13.25
N LEU A 454 0.59 9.05 -12.75
CA LEU A 454 -0.67 8.32 -12.73
C LEU A 454 -1.71 9.02 -11.83
N ALA A 455 -1.35 9.36 -10.60
CA ALA A 455 -2.25 10.05 -9.66
C ALA A 455 -2.70 11.42 -10.19
N SER A 456 -1.80 12.17 -10.84
CA SER A 456 -2.11 13.45 -11.47
C SER A 456 -3.06 13.29 -12.66
N GLY A 457 -2.88 12.24 -13.47
CA GLY A 457 -3.78 11.87 -14.55
C GLY A 457 -5.17 11.53 -14.05
N LEU A 458 -5.26 10.64 -13.06
CA LEU A 458 -6.52 10.26 -12.41
C LEU A 458 -7.21 11.47 -11.77
N SER A 459 -6.49 12.32 -11.06
CA SER A 459 -7.04 13.54 -10.45
C SER A 459 -7.64 14.50 -11.49
N ARG A 460 -7.05 14.62 -12.68
CA ARG A 460 -7.59 15.44 -13.78
C ARG A 460 -8.88 14.88 -14.33
N LEU A 461 -8.97 13.57 -14.52
CA LEU A 461 -10.19 12.91 -15.00
C LEU A 461 -11.37 13.11 -14.05
N ILE A 462 -11.09 13.09 -12.77
CA ILE A 462 -12.08 13.17 -11.71
C ILE A 462 -12.64 14.59 -11.56
N LYS A 463 -11.81 15.63 -11.74
CA LYS A 463 -12.20 17.03 -11.58
C LYS A 463 -12.97 17.60 -12.78
N LYS A 464 -12.91 16.96 -13.96
CA LYS A 464 -13.18 17.64 -15.24
C LYS A 464 -14.64 17.80 -15.63
N LYS A 465 -15.67 17.13 -15.09
CA LYS A 465 -17.07 17.40 -15.52
C LYS A 465 -18.20 16.77 -14.74
N SER A 466 -18.00 15.94 -13.75
CA SER A 466 -19.10 15.24 -13.10
C SER A 466 -18.78 14.99 -11.64
N SER A 467 -19.73 15.25 -10.75
CA SER A 467 -19.71 14.87 -9.34
C SER A 467 -19.72 13.35 -9.13
N THR A 468 -19.85 12.57 -10.19
CA THR A 468 -19.91 11.11 -10.16
C THR A 468 -18.56 10.50 -10.51
N MET A 469 -18.14 9.56 -9.67
CA MET A 469 -16.92 8.78 -9.85
C MET A 469 -17.05 7.89 -11.11
N PRO A 470 -16.00 7.78 -11.97
CA PRO A 470 -16.04 6.86 -13.10
C PRO A 470 -16.17 5.40 -12.62
N LEU A 471 -16.86 4.57 -13.39
CA LEU A 471 -17.00 3.12 -13.16
C LEU A 471 -15.66 2.37 -13.23
N GLY A 472 -14.71 2.93 -13.94
CA GLY A 472 -13.36 2.45 -14.12
C GLY A 472 -12.56 3.41 -14.97
N VAL A 473 -11.26 3.15 -15.13
CA VAL A 473 -10.38 3.91 -16.03
C VAL A 473 -9.67 2.94 -16.97
N LEU A 474 -9.93 3.06 -18.25
CA LEU A 474 -9.24 2.29 -19.28
C LEU A 474 -7.87 2.90 -19.54
N VAL A 475 -6.83 2.07 -19.49
CA VAL A 475 -5.45 2.47 -19.75
C VAL A 475 -5.06 2.03 -21.17
N ILE A 476 -4.70 3.02 -21.99
CA ILE A 476 -4.30 2.81 -23.38
C ILE A 476 -2.85 3.25 -23.55
N MET A 477 -2.01 2.40 -24.11
CA MET A 477 -0.64 2.73 -24.47
C MET A 477 -0.58 3.35 -25.86
N GLU A 478 0.19 4.44 -26.01
CA GLU A 478 0.43 5.14 -27.27
C GLU A 478 1.80 4.73 -27.85
N GLY A 479 1.82 4.24 -29.07
CA GLY A 479 3.06 3.96 -29.79
C GLY A 479 3.63 2.55 -29.57
N LYS A 480 4.91 2.36 -29.92
CA LYS A 480 5.59 1.08 -29.74
C LYS A 480 5.90 0.86 -28.26
N VAL A 481 5.47 -0.29 -27.75
CA VAL A 481 5.75 -0.72 -26.38
C VAL A 481 7.24 -1.05 -26.26
N HIS A 482 7.98 -0.23 -25.52
CA HIS A 482 9.32 -0.60 -25.06
C HIS A 482 9.16 -1.37 -23.75
N GLU A 483 9.79 -2.54 -23.62
CA GLU A 483 9.80 -3.45 -22.46
C GLU A 483 8.63 -3.20 -21.49
N GLY A 484 7.68 -4.13 -21.40
CA GLY A 484 6.37 -3.98 -20.76
C GLY A 484 6.37 -3.06 -19.53
N PRO A 485 5.75 -1.88 -19.60
CA PRO A 485 5.63 -1.02 -18.43
C PRO A 485 4.82 -1.74 -17.34
N PRO A 486 5.05 -1.43 -16.04
CA PRO A 486 4.22 -1.99 -14.99
C PRO A 486 2.76 -1.62 -15.21
N ALA A 487 1.85 -2.50 -14.81
CA ALA A 487 0.42 -2.22 -14.87
C ALA A 487 0.09 -0.97 -14.01
N ALA A 488 -0.79 -0.11 -14.50
CA ALA A 488 -1.17 1.10 -13.77
C ALA A 488 -1.89 0.78 -12.45
N SER A 489 -2.66 -0.33 -12.43
CA SER A 489 -3.26 -0.85 -11.21
C SER A 489 -2.23 -1.27 -10.16
N ASP A 490 -1.12 -1.89 -10.56
CA ASP A 490 -0.02 -2.26 -9.67
C ASP A 490 0.70 -1.02 -9.14
N VAL A 491 1.03 -0.06 -10.02
CA VAL A 491 1.64 1.23 -9.64
C VAL A 491 0.78 1.97 -8.62
N LEU A 492 -0.54 1.98 -8.83
CA LEU A 492 -1.47 2.62 -7.91
C LEU A 492 -1.57 1.87 -6.58
N ASN A 493 -1.69 0.54 -6.60
CA ASN A 493 -1.73 -0.30 -5.41
C ASN A 493 -0.46 -0.16 -4.57
N ASP A 494 0.71 -0.16 -5.19
CA ASP A 494 1.99 0.02 -4.50
C ASP A 494 2.06 1.37 -3.79
N ALA A 495 1.60 2.45 -4.45
CA ALA A 495 1.49 3.75 -3.81
C ALA A 495 0.52 3.75 -2.63
N LEU A 496 -0.68 3.18 -2.81
CA LEU A 496 -1.73 3.14 -1.78
C LEU A 496 -1.32 2.31 -0.56
N ASN A 497 -0.63 1.20 -0.75
CA ASN A 497 -0.15 0.32 0.32
C ASN A 497 0.95 0.98 1.17
N ARG A 498 1.68 1.95 0.62
CA ARG A 498 2.70 2.72 1.34
C ARG A 498 2.12 3.92 2.10
N ILE A 499 0.89 4.34 1.81
CA ILE A 499 0.20 5.39 2.56
C ILE A 499 -0.33 4.79 3.86
N VAL A 500 0.31 5.15 4.96
CA VAL A 500 -0.08 4.71 6.31
C VAL A 500 -1.36 5.42 6.74
N SER A 501 -2.34 4.65 7.20
CA SER A 501 -3.57 5.21 7.78
C SER A 501 -3.26 5.95 9.08
N PRO A 502 -3.95 7.07 9.37
CA PRO A 502 -3.79 7.77 10.63
C PRO A 502 -4.03 6.85 11.84
N LEU A 503 -3.15 6.94 12.83
CA LEU A 503 -3.30 6.20 14.09
C LEU A 503 -4.40 6.86 14.93
N GLY A 504 -5.29 6.07 15.49
CA GLY A 504 -6.30 6.57 16.43
C GLY A 504 -5.70 6.83 17.83
N SER A 505 -6.43 7.60 18.65
CA SER A 505 -5.95 8.11 19.96
C SER A 505 -5.45 7.03 20.94
N ALA A 506 -5.96 5.81 20.88
CA ALA A 506 -5.48 4.71 21.72
C ALA A 506 -4.15 4.12 21.19
N SER A 507 -3.97 4.03 19.88
CA SER A 507 -2.79 3.47 19.24
C SER A 507 -1.63 4.46 19.17
N ILE A 508 -1.90 5.78 19.16
CA ILE A 508 -0.86 6.81 19.08
C ILE A 508 0.06 6.82 20.30
N TRP A 509 -0.48 6.61 21.50
CA TRP A 509 0.33 6.52 22.72
C TRP A 509 1.22 5.28 22.72
N THR A 510 0.73 4.16 22.16
CA THR A 510 1.54 2.94 21.99
C THR A 510 2.67 3.19 20.97
N ASP A 511 2.39 3.89 19.87
CA ASP A 511 3.39 4.26 18.88
C ASP A 511 4.44 5.21 19.49
N PHE A 512 4.02 6.26 20.21
CA PHE A 512 4.91 7.16 20.93
C PHE A 512 5.83 6.41 21.89
N LEU A 513 5.27 5.55 22.76
CA LEU A 513 6.05 4.78 23.73
C LEU A 513 7.00 3.76 23.10
N SER A 514 6.73 3.33 21.88
CA SER A 514 7.63 2.43 21.16
C SER A 514 8.83 3.16 20.51
N ARG A 515 8.69 4.45 20.20
CA ARG A 515 9.72 5.26 19.52
C ARG A 515 9.73 6.74 19.96
N PRO A 516 9.85 7.03 21.26
CA PRO A 516 9.75 8.41 21.75
C PRO A 516 10.83 9.33 21.19
N ALA A 517 12.04 8.80 20.92
CA ALA A 517 13.13 9.55 20.34
C ALA A 517 12.78 10.20 18.98
N ASP A 518 11.98 9.50 18.15
CA ASP A 518 11.53 10.02 16.86
C ASP A 518 10.60 11.24 17.04
N TYR A 519 9.69 11.17 18.03
CA TYR A 519 8.78 12.26 18.37
C TYR A 519 9.50 13.48 18.96
N PHE A 520 10.43 13.28 19.89
CA PHE A 520 11.27 14.37 20.40
C PHE A 520 12.17 14.97 19.32
N GLY A 521 12.69 14.16 18.40
CA GLY A 521 13.41 14.64 17.23
C GLY A 521 12.56 15.54 16.34
N MET A 522 11.28 15.18 16.13
CA MET A 522 10.33 16.00 15.38
C MET A 522 10.01 17.33 16.09
N LEU A 523 9.84 17.32 17.42
CA LEU A 523 9.65 18.53 18.22
C LEU A 523 10.88 19.46 18.16
N SER A 524 12.09 18.90 18.22
CA SER A 524 13.32 19.68 18.05
C SER A 524 13.40 20.30 16.65
N GLU A 525 13.05 19.53 15.59
CA GLU A 525 13.01 20.03 14.22
C GLU A 525 11.99 21.16 14.00
N LEU A 526 10.88 21.16 14.77
CA LEU A 526 9.88 22.21 14.77
C LEU A 526 10.25 23.41 15.69
N GLY A 527 11.39 23.34 16.41
CA GLY A 527 11.87 24.43 17.29
C GLY A 527 11.22 24.46 18.68
N PHE A 528 10.64 23.33 19.16
CA PHE A 528 9.99 23.24 20.46
C PHE A 528 10.85 22.65 21.58
N MET A 529 12.13 22.37 21.30
CA MET A 529 13.09 21.90 22.29
C MET A 529 14.15 22.98 22.48
N THR A 530 14.34 23.42 23.71
CA THR A 530 15.41 24.35 24.07
C THR A 530 16.72 23.55 24.21
N GLU A 531 17.66 23.77 23.33
CA GLU A 531 19.03 23.24 23.45
C GLU A 531 19.94 24.44 23.73
N ASP A 532 20.84 24.32 24.74
CA ASP A 532 21.85 25.37 24.99
C ASP A 532 22.84 25.42 23.80
N GLU A 533 22.83 26.54 23.07
CA GLU A 533 23.70 26.72 21.90
C GLU A 533 25.16 26.49 22.22
N LYS A 534 25.65 26.88 23.40
CA LYS A 534 27.04 26.66 23.80
C LYS A 534 27.34 25.20 24.03
N SER A 535 26.40 24.44 24.57
CA SER A 535 26.53 22.99 24.80
C SER A 535 26.54 22.19 23.49
N MET A 536 25.92 22.71 22.42
CA MET A 536 25.95 22.08 21.11
C MET A 536 27.32 22.12 20.43
N HIS A 537 28.09 23.19 20.69
CA HIS A 537 29.34 23.47 19.98
C HIS A 537 30.58 22.93 20.70
N GLY A 538 30.50 22.64 21.99
CA GLY A 538 31.64 22.23 22.78
C GLY A 538 32.77 23.30 22.81
N ASP A 539 34.03 22.88 22.72
CA ASP A 539 35.21 23.74 22.73
C ASP A 539 35.60 24.27 21.31
N LEU A 540 34.67 24.27 20.34
CA LEU A 540 34.95 24.67 18.94
C LEU A 540 35.21 26.18 18.83
N PRO A 541 36.20 26.61 18.01
CA PRO A 541 36.38 28.02 17.62
C PRO A 541 35.16 28.56 16.87
N GLU A 542 34.83 29.86 17.12
CA GLU A 542 33.66 30.51 16.53
C GLU A 542 33.64 30.46 14.99
N GLU A 543 34.81 30.60 14.34
CA GLU A 543 34.97 30.51 12.88
C GLU A 543 34.47 29.14 12.33
N ILE A 544 34.73 28.06 13.08
CA ILE A 544 34.24 26.72 12.70
C ILE A 544 32.72 26.63 12.94
N VAL A 545 32.23 27.18 14.05
CA VAL A 545 30.82 27.21 14.39
C VAL A 545 30.00 27.93 13.29
N GLU A 546 30.48 29.10 12.85
CA GLU A 546 29.85 29.86 11.76
C GLU A 546 29.88 29.09 10.43
N ALA A 547 31.00 28.45 10.09
CA ALA A 547 31.13 27.64 8.89
C ALA A 547 30.16 26.42 8.91
N VAL A 548 29.99 25.79 10.08
CA VAL A 548 29.06 24.68 10.28
C VAL A 548 27.62 25.16 10.19
N ARG A 549 27.28 26.32 10.75
CA ARG A 549 25.93 26.92 10.65
C ARG A 549 25.59 27.28 9.19
N ALA A 550 26.53 27.81 8.44
CA ALA A 550 26.33 28.15 7.03
C ALA A 550 26.21 26.94 6.11
N LYS A 551 26.65 25.76 6.57
CA LYS A 551 26.60 24.53 5.75
C LYS A 551 25.21 24.00 5.59
N GLU A 552 24.70 23.96 4.36
CA GLU A 552 23.42 23.30 4.04
C GLU A 552 23.54 21.77 4.18
N LEU A 553 22.58 21.14 4.86
CA LEU A 553 22.45 19.69 4.98
C LEU A 553 21.30 19.19 4.09
N LYS A 554 21.60 18.59 2.93
CA LYS A 554 20.60 17.99 2.06
C LYS A 554 20.03 16.72 2.68
N ARG A 555 18.69 16.62 2.74
CA ARG A 555 17.97 15.54 3.43
C ARG A 555 17.20 14.61 2.49
N ASP A 556 17.36 14.71 1.17
CA ASP A 556 16.60 13.94 0.16
C ASP A 556 16.61 12.42 0.40
N TYR A 557 17.72 11.91 0.93
CA TYR A 557 17.89 10.50 1.25
C TYR A 557 17.81 10.18 2.75
N LEU A 558 17.50 11.15 3.60
CA LEU A 558 17.32 10.96 5.04
C LEU A 558 15.83 10.91 5.38
N THR A 559 15.42 9.91 6.16
CA THR A 559 14.04 9.76 6.66
C THR A 559 13.91 10.07 8.15
N ALA A 560 15.04 10.16 8.86
CA ALA A 560 15.05 10.51 10.28
C ALA A 560 14.92 12.01 10.51
N SER A 561 14.26 12.40 11.62
CA SER A 561 14.39 13.71 12.22
C SER A 561 15.73 13.84 12.93
N LEU A 562 16.39 14.96 12.74
CA LEU A 562 17.61 15.28 13.46
C LEU A 562 17.32 16.30 14.55
N ARG A 563 17.90 16.10 15.71
CA ARG A 563 18.02 17.16 16.71
C ARG A 563 19.00 18.23 16.25
N ALA A 564 18.91 19.43 16.83
CA ALA A 564 19.78 20.52 16.45
C ALA A 564 21.25 20.15 16.61
N TYR A 565 21.64 19.53 17.72
CA TYR A 565 23.00 19.06 17.94
C TYR A 565 23.42 17.94 16.94
N GLN A 566 22.53 17.03 16.57
CA GLN A 566 22.82 16.00 15.57
C GLN A 566 23.01 16.61 14.18
N SER A 567 22.15 17.59 13.82
CA SER A 567 22.31 18.35 12.59
C SER A 567 23.63 19.11 12.56
N PHE A 568 24.04 19.67 13.71
CA PHE A 568 25.32 20.33 13.87
C PHE A 568 26.48 19.34 13.69
N GLY A 569 26.46 18.18 14.34
CA GLY A 569 27.50 17.14 14.22
C GLY A 569 27.67 16.63 12.79
N ALA A 570 26.57 16.41 12.08
CA ALA A 570 26.61 16.03 10.67
C ALA A 570 27.22 17.12 9.78
N ARG A 571 26.85 18.41 10.00
CA ARG A 571 27.44 19.56 9.28
C ARG A 571 28.92 19.76 9.61
N PHE A 572 29.30 19.58 10.90
CA PHE A 572 30.69 19.60 11.33
C PHE A 572 31.55 18.62 10.56
N ALA A 573 31.07 17.37 10.44
CA ALA A 573 31.74 16.34 9.64
C ALA A 573 31.85 16.71 8.14
N LEU A 574 30.86 17.41 7.60
CA LEU A 574 30.86 17.85 6.20
C LEU A 574 31.76 19.08 5.96
N VAL A 575 32.00 19.91 7.00
CA VAL A 575 32.87 21.09 6.93
C VAL A 575 34.33 20.70 7.15
N GLN A 576 34.61 19.87 8.17
CA GLN A 576 35.96 19.48 8.56
C GLN A 576 36.49 18.27 7.77
N GLU A 577 35.64 17.58 7.02
CA GLU A 577 35.92 16.42 6.16
C GLU A 577 36.40 15.17 6.91
N LYS A 578 37.41 15.30 7.80
CA LYS A 578 37.94 14.18 8.61
C LYS A 578 37.85 14.53 10.08
N VAL A 579 36.99 13.81 10.82
CA VAL A 579 36.62 14.17 12.20
C VAL A 579 36.49 12.95 13.11
N ILE A 580 36.64 13.21 14.43
CA ILE A 580 36.20 12.30 15.49
C ILE A 580 34.92 12.89 16.11
N ILE A 581 33.83 12.12 16.10
CA ILE A 581 32.63 12.39 16.88
C ILE A 581 32.71 11.58 18.18
N GLY A 582 33.06 12.28 19.24
CA GLY A 582 33.28 11.72 20.57
C GLY A 582 32.09 11.89 21.52
N ASP A 583 30.90 12.13 21.00
CA ASP A 583 29.69 12.31 21.75
C ASP A 583 29.41 11.18 22.72
N GLU A 584 28.83 11.51 23.86
CA GLU A 584 28.44 10.51 24.84
C GLU A 584 27.51 9.44 24.25
N MET A 585 27.49 8.26 24.86
CA MET A 585 26.65 7.17 24.39
C MET A 585 25.17 7.55 24.55
N GLY A 586 24.35 7.14 23.59
CA GLY A 586 22.93 7.47 23.58
C GLY A 586 22.56 8.74 22.82
N LEU A 587 23.49 9.61 22.46
CA LEU A 587 23.27 10.84 21.69
C LEU A 587 22.94 10.60 20.19
N GLY A 588 23.07 9.39 19.70
CA GLY A 588 22.66 9.04 18.33
C GLY A 588 23.71 9.30 17.25
N LYS A 589 25.01 9.14 17.55
CA LYS A 589 26.12 9.25 16.58
C LYS A 589 25.85 8.53 15.26
N THR A 590 25.19 7.36 15.30
CA THR A 590 24.79 6.60 14.10
C THR A 590 23.90 7.42 13.18
N VAL A 591 22.94 8.16 13.74
CA VAL A 591 22.00 9.00 12.95
C VAL A 591 22.74 10.21 12.34
N GLU A 592 23.70 10.79 13.06
CA GLU A 592 24.56 11.87 12.53
C GLU A 592 25.37 11.38 11.33
N ALA A 593 26.00 10.21 11.46
CA ALA A 593 26.74 9.59 10.36
C ALA A 593 25.83 9.27 9.17
N LEU A 594 24.63 8.71 9.40
CA LEU A 594 23.65 8.45 8.35
C LEU A 594 23.19 9.74 7.64
N ALA A 595 23.10 10.86 8.35
CA ALA A 595 22.79 12.16 7.77
C ALA A 595 23.89 12.64 6.81
N VAL A 596 25.16 12.39 7.13
CA VAL A 596 26.29 12.65 6.21
C VAL A 596 26.20 11.77 4.97
N LEU A 597 25.91 10.46 5.11
CA LEU A 597 25.72 9.55 3.96
C LEU A 597 24.59 10.03 3.05
N ALA A 598 23.46 10.42 3.63
CA ALA A 598 22.30 10.93 2.90
C ALA A 598 22.65 12.22 2.12
N HIS A 599 23.36 13.16 2.75
CA HIS A 599 23.81 14.38 2.10
C HIS A 599 24.76 14.10 0.93
N LEU A 600 25.77 13.25 1.14
CA LEU A 600 26.75 12.90 0.08
C LEU A 600 26.07 12.17 -1.08
N ARG A 601 25.08 11.33 -0.81
CA ARG A 601 24.26 10.70 -1.84
C ARG A 601 23.48 11.74 -2.65
N ALA A 602 22.87 12.73 -2.01
CA ALA A 602 22.18 13.84 -2.67
C ALA A 602 23.11 14.72 -3.52
N ARG A 603 24.42 14.65 -3.26
CA ARG A 603 25.47 15.30 -4.05
C ARG A 603 26.10 14.43 -5.14
N GLY A 604 25.57 13.24 -5.36
CA GLY A 604 25.97 12.34 -6.45
C GLY A 604 26.95 11.23 -6.05
N GLN A 605 27.46 11.22 -4.81
CA GLN A 605 28.29 10.10 -4.32
C GLN A 605 27.47 8.83 -4.20
N SER A 606 28.07 7.68 -4.56
CA SER A 606 27.31 6.43 -4.63
C SER A 606 27.80 5.32 -3.68
N HIS A 607 29.06 5.36 -3.25
CA HIS A 607 29.66 4.29 -2.46
C HIS A 607 30.09 4.80 -1.08
N PHE A 608 29.69 4.09 -0.05
CA PHE A 608 29.95 4.42 1.35
C PHE A 608 30.40 3.18 2.11
N LEU A 609 31.36 3.33 3.02
CA LEU A 609 31.89 2.23 3.83
C LEU A 609 31.68 2.52 5.32
N VAL A 610 31.11 1.57 6.03
CA VAL A 610 31.00 1.56 7.49
C VAL A 610 31.80 0.38 8.04
N VAL A 611 32.69 0.67 8.96
CA VAL A 611 33.48 -0.31 9.68
C VAL A 611 33.05 -0.31 11.13
N CYS A 612 32.67 -1.46 11.67
CA CYS A 612 32.17 -1.54 13.04
C CYS A 612 32.50 -2.88 13.69
N PRO A 613 32.34 -3.02 15.01
CA PRO A 613 32.43 -4.33 15.68
C PRO A 613 31.39 -5.32 15.13
N ALA A 614 31.74 -6.60 15.09
CA ALA A 614 30.87 -7.66 14.53
C ALA A 614 29.47 -7.69 15.16
N ALA A 615 29.37 -7.34 16.43
CA ALA A 615 28.11 -7.31 17.17
C ALA A 615 27.09 -6.30 16.64
N VAL A 616 27.56 -5.21 15.99
CA VAL A 616 26.70 -4.11 15.53
C VAL A 616 26.48 -4.05 14.02
N VAL A 617 27.06 -4.97 13.24
CA VAL A 617 26.88 -5.04 11.78
C VAL A 617 25.40 -5.09 11.38
N SER A 618 24.61 -5.96 12.03
CA SER A 618 23.17 -6.09 11.77
C SER A 618 22.41 -4.82 12.19
N ASN A 619 22.84 -4.15 13.26
CA ASN A 619 22.23 -2.91 13.70
C ASN A 619 22.46 -1.79 12.66
N TRP A 620 23.69 -1.62 12.17
CA TRP A 620 23.99 -0.65 11.12
C TRP A 620 23.15 -0.86 9.86
N THR A 621 23.00 -2.13 9.42
CA THR A 621 22.17 -2.45 8.25
C THR A 621 20.72 -2.04 8.47
N ARG A 622 20.17 -2.32 9.66
CA ARG A 622 18.78 -1.98 10.03
C ARG A 622 18.57 -0.47 10.19
N GLU A 623 19.48 0.22 10.89
CA GLU A 623 19.41 1.67 11.09
C GLU A 623 19.53 2.43 9.76
N THR A 624 20.39 1.94 8.84
CA THR A 624 20.46 2.49 7.48
C THR A 624 19.13 2.38 6.75
N ALA A 625 18.48 1.21 6.79
CA ALA A 625 17.18 1.01 6.14
C ALA A 625 16.06 1.80 6.82
N LYS A 626 16.10 1.95 8.16
CA LYS A 626 15.09 2.68 8.95
C LYS A 626 15.17 4.19 8.73
N HIS A 627 16.38 4.75 8.72
CA HIS A 627 16.61 6.18 8.77
C HIS A 627 17.03 6.82 7.45
N THR A 628 17.25 6.02 6.40
CA THR A 628 17.64 6.51 5.07
C THR A 628 16.95 5.76 3.95
N LYS A 629 16.99 6.33 2.75
CA LYS A 629 16.62 5.66 1.49
C LYS A 629 17.79 4.91 0.84
N LEU A 630 18.87 4.68 1.58
CA LEU A 630 20.06 4.02 1.08
C LEU A 630 19.98 2.51 1.24
N LYS A 631 20.55 1.79 0.27
CA LYS A 631 20.65 0.33 0.35
C LYS A 631 21.91 -0.06 1.12
N ALA A 632 21.77 -0.85 2.18
CA ALA A 632 22.90 -1.40 2.93
C ALA A 632 23.29 -2.78 2.41
N SER A 633 24.59 -3.05 2.30
CA SER A 633 25.19 -4.33 1.91
C SER A 633 26.07 -4.84 3.04
N ARG A 634 25.76 -6.03 3.56
CA ARG A 634 26.50 -6.64 4.66
C ARG A 634 27.72 -7.40 4.11
N LEU A 635 28.93 -6.86 4.31
CA LEU A 635 30.20 -7.52 3.94
C LEU A 635 30.72 -8.35 5.12
N HIS A 636 29.91 -9.30 5.60
CA HIS A 636 30.20 -10.15 6.75
C HIS A 636 29.46 -11.50 6.57
N GLY A 637 29.98 -12.56 7.17
CA GLY A 637 29.42 -13.93 7.06
C GLY A 637 30.40 -14.88 6.35
N THR A 638 29.86 -15.90 5.68
CA THR A 638 30.68 -16.84 4.92
C THR A 638 31.45 -16.17 3.77
N LEU A 639 32.50 -16.78 3.29
CA LEU A 639 33.32 -16.23 2.20
C LEU A 639 32.47 -16.00 0.93
N TRP A 640 31.54 -16.91 0.64
CA TRP A 640 30.67 -16.80 -0.52
C TRP A 640 29.71 -15.61 -0.39
N GLU A 641 29.03 -15.48 0.77
CA GLU A 641 28.08 -14.38 1.03
C GLU A 641 28.74 -13.01 0.92
N ARG A 642 29.89 -12.83 1.61
CA ARG A 642 30.57 -11.54 1.61
C ARG A 642 31.17 -11.17 0.25
N ASN A 643 31.70 -12.16 -0.53
CA ASN A 643 32.20 -11.92 -1.88
C ASN A 643 31.07 -11.50 -2.83
N HIS A 644 29.90 -12.16 -2.74
CA HIS A 644 28.74 -11.79 -3.53
C HIS A 644 28.23 -10.38 -3.19
N ALA A 645 28.11 -10.08 -1.91
CA ALA A 645 27.69 -8.76 -1.42
C ALA A 645 28.67 -7.66 -1.83
N ALA A 646 29.99 -7.91 -1.73
CA ALA A 646 31.03 -6.95 -2.10
C ALA A 646 31.01 -6.64 -3.61
N LYS A 647 30.91 -7.65 -4.46
CA LYS A 647 30.78 -7.46 -5.92
C LYS A 647 29.50 -6.70 -6.29
N ALA A 648 28.37 -7.03 -5.66
CA ALA A 648 27.12 -6.34 -5.87
C ALA A 648 27.19 -4.87 -5.43
N TRP A 649 27.81 -4.60 -4.28
CA TRP A 649 28.00 -3.24 -3.78
C TRP A 649 28.95 -2.43 -4.68
N ALA A 650 30.09 -3.00 -5.06
CA ALA A 650 31.06 -2.32 -5.94
C ALA A 650 30.44 -1.92 -7.30
N LYS A 651 29.45 -2.70 -7.81
CA LYS A 651 28.74 -2.40 -9.04
C LYS A 651 27.62 -1.38 -8.86
N ASN A 652 26.84 -1.50 -7.77
CA ASN A 652 25.55 -0.78 -7.63
C ASN A 652 25.62 0.39 -6.63
N GLY A 653 26.68 0.47 -5.82
CA GLY A 653 26.81 1.45 -4.74
C GLY A 653 25.96 1.10 -3.52
N GLY A 654 25.75 2.10 -2.65
CA GLY A 654 25.08 1.99 -1.36
C GLY A 654 26.05 1.97 -0.20
N VAL A 655 25.62 1.51 0.97
CA VAL A 655 26.38 1.46 2.21
C VAL A 655 26.92 0.05 2.44
N ALA A 656 28.21 -0.14 2.31
CA ALA A 656 28.88 -1.39 2.71
C ALA A 656 29.13 -1.38 4.21
N VAL A 657 28.74 -2.43 4.94
CA VAL A 657 28.99 -2.58 6.37
C VAL A 657 29.90 -3.80 6.60
N THR A 658 31.07 -3.55 7.17
CA THR A 658 32.10 -4.57 7.41
C THR A 658 32.63 -4.48 8.85
N THR A 659 33.55 -5.39 9.20
CA THR A 659 34.20 -5.41 10.51
C THR A 659 35.69 -5.05 10.43
N TYR A 660 36.26 -4.65 11.54
CA TYR A 660 37.67 -4.30 11.63
C TYR A 660 38.60 -5.44 11.17
N ASP A 661 38.30 -6.68 11.50
CA ASP A 661 39.09 -7.83 11.13
C ASP A 661 39.03 -8.17 9.64
N LEU A 662 37.94 -7.76 8.98
CA LEU A 662 37.74 -7.95 7.54
C LEU A 662 38.21 -6.76 6.69
N LEU A 663 38.70 -5.67 7.32
CA LEU A 663 39.18 -4.50 6.60
C LEU A 663 40.28 -4.79 5.56
N PRO A 664 41.31 -5.61 5.86
CA PRO A 664 42.31 -5.96 4.87
C PRO A 664 41.75 -6.68 3.65
N TRP A 665 40.75 -7.54 3.85
CA TRP A 665 40.03 -8.19 2.75
C TRP A 665 39.12 -7.22 2.00
N THR A 666 38.40 -6.34 2.71
CA THR A 666 37.46 -5.36 2.09
C THR A 666 38.23 -4.42 1.14
N LYS A 667 39.45 -4.06 1.47
CA LYS A 667 40.32 -3.21 0.66
C LYS A 667 40.50 -3.71 -0.78
N GLU A 668 40.48 -5.01 -1.01
CA GLU A 668 40.61 -5.60 -2.35
C GLU A 668 39.46 -5.18 -3.29
N TYR A 669 38.27 -4.89 -2.73
CA TYR A 669 37.10 -4.48 -3.47
C TYR A 669 36.96 -2.96 -3.63
N LEU A 670 37.83 -2.16 -2.98
CA LEU A 670 37.84 -0.72 -3.10
C LEU A 670 38.61 -0.22 -4.32
N SER A 671 39.39 -1.10 -4.97
CA SER A 671 40.13 -0.73 -6.19
C SER A 671 39.14 -0.33 -7.31
N GLY A 672 39.24 0.92 -7.76
CA GLY A 672 38.35 1.48 -8.79
C GLY A 672 37.00 1.99 -8.27
N VAL A 673 36.74 1.98 -6.97
CA VAL A 673 35.55 2.53 -6.34
C VAL A 673 35.85 3.93 -5.82
N ASP A 674 35.09 4.94 -6.28
CA ASP A 674 35.11 6.30 -5.70
C ASP A 674 34.33 6.29 -4.37
N LEU A 675 35.05 6.12 -3.27
CA LEU A 675 34.49 6.03 -1.94
C LEU A 675 34.17 7.44 -1.41
N GLY A 676 32.89 7.77 -1.25
CA GLY A 676 32.43 9.07 -0.78
C GLY A 676 32.80 9.35 0.68
N VAL A 677 32.70 8.36 1.58
CA VAL A 677 33.06 8.49 2.99
C VAL A 677 33.36 7.12 3.60
N VAL A 678 34.27 7.08 4.56
CA VAL A 678 34.45 5.96 5.49
C VAL A 678 34.04 6.35 6.90
N ILE A 679 33.22 5.51 7.54
CA ILE A 679 32.79 5.65 8.94
C ILE A 679 33.41 4.51 9.73
N LEU A 680 34.08 4.83 10.83
CA LEU A 680 34.64 3.87 11.76
C LEU A 680 33.92 3.99 13.11
N ASP A 681 33.05 3.03 13.39
CA ASP A 681 32.29 2.99 14.64
C ASP A 681 33.09 2.24 15.73
N GLU A 682 33.07 2.76 16.94
CA GLU A 682 33.95 2.34 18.05
C GLU A 682 35.43 2.41 17.65
N ALA A 683 35.87 3.57 17.20
CA ALA A 683 37.21 3.77 16.62
C ALA A 683 38.38 3.41 17.55
N HIS A 684 38.14 3.19 18.86
CA HIS A 684 39.16 2.67 19.79
C HIS A 684 39.70 1.29 19.38
N TYR A 685 39.01 0.55 18.46
CA TYR A 685 39.53 -0.71 17.89
C TYR A 685 40.82 -0.52 17.06
N ILE A 686 41.11 0.70 16.58
CA ILE A 686 42.33 1.03 15.84
C ILE A 686 43.36 1.83 16.64
N LYS A 687 43.20 1.94 17.96
CA LYS A 687 44.13 2.68 18.83
C LYS A 687 45.58 2.20 18.77
N ASN A 688 45.87 0.92 18.45
CA ASN A 688 47.20 0.40 18.25
C ASN A 688 47.63 0.53 16.77
N PRO A 689 48.54 1.46 16.45
CA PRO A 689 48.92 1.75 15.05
C PRO A 689 49.64 0.61 14.34
N ARG A 690 50.18 -0.39 15.07
CA ARG A 690 50.91 -1.53 14.50
C ARG A 690 49.97 -2.69 14.11
N ALA A 691 48.71 -2.67 14.51
CA ALA A 691 47.78 -3.75 14.17
C ALA A 691 47.39 -3.71 12.68
N LYS A 692 47.28 -4.89 12.04
CA LYS A 692 46.93 -5.01 10.61
C LYS A 692 45.63 -4.25 10.26
N ARG A 693 44.63 -4.30 11.15
CA ARG A 693 43.37 -3.57 10.99
C ARG A 693 43.57 -2.04 11.04
N SER A 694 44.47 -1.54 11.86
CA SER A 694 44.78 -0.12 11.98
C SER A 694 45.50 0.41 10.74
N LEU A 695 46.44 -0.38 10.19
CA LEU A 695 47.11 -0.03 8.93
C LEU A 695 46.14 0.02 7.76
N ALA A 696 45.26 -0.97 7.65
CA ALA A 696 44.24 -0.98 6.60
C ALA A 696 43.24 0.19 6.74
N ALA A 697 42.83 0.54 7.98
CA ALA A 697 42.00 1.69 8.25
C ALA A 697 42.70 3.01 7.85
N ALA A 698 43.96 3.18 8.22
CA ALA A 698 44.75 4.39 7.87
C ALA A 698 44.82 4.60 6.35
N GLU A 699 45.07 3.55 5.58
CA GLU A 699 45.15 3.62 4.13
C GLU A 699 43.79 4.06 3.51
N ILE A 700 42.64 3.49 4.01
CA ILE A 700 41.32 3.85 3.53
C ILE A 700 40.97 5.30 3.92
N ILE A 701 41.25 5.71 5.16
CA ILE A 701 41.07 7.09 5.62
C ILE A 701 41.86 8.08 4.75
N ASN A 702 43.11 7.73 4.40
CA ASN A 702 43.93 8.61 3.58
C ASN A 702 43.45 8.71 2.13
N SER A 703 42.90 7.63 1.58
CA SER A 703 42.36 7.61 0.20
C SER A 703 40.99 8.25 0.04
N THR A 704 40.30 8.55 1.16
CA THR A 704 38.90 9.03 1.15
C THR A 704 38.88 10.50 1.57
N LYS A 705 38.03 11.30 0.92
CA LYS A 705 37.85 12.71 1.25
C LYS A 705 37.23 12.89 2.64
N TYR A 706 36.17 12.14 2.92
CA TYR A 706 35.47 12.22 4.20
C TYR A 706 35.74 10.97 5.06
N ALA A 707 36.08 11.19 6.31
CA ALA A 707 36.31 10.13 7.29
C ALA A 707 35.73 10.52 8.65
N ILE A 708 34.84 9.69 9.20
CA ILE A 708 34.18 9.94 10.48
C ILE A 708 34.56 8.79 11.41
N LEU A 709 35.30 9.11 12.45
CA LEU A 709 35.61 8.20 13.53
C LEU A 709 34.64 8.46 14.67
N MET A 710 33.94 7.45 15.12
CA MET A 710 32.96 7.56 16.20
C MET A 710 33.46 6.76 17.40
N THR A 711 33.40 7.35 18.58
CA THR A 711 33.71 6.69 19.84
C THR A 711 32.99 7.37 20.99
N GLY A 712 32.38 6.59 21.89
CA GLY A 712 31.78 7.11 23.13
C GLY A 712 32.81 7.30 24.23
N THR A 713 33.99 6.72 24.08
CA THR A 713 35.07 6.68 25.08
C THR A 713 36.44 6.95 24.42
N PRO A 714 36.70 8.21 24.01
CA PRO A 714 37.90 8.56 23.29
C PRO A 714 39.18 8.38 24.12
N LEU A 715 39.05 8.43 25.45
CA LEU A 715 40.14 8.34 26.45
C LEU A 715 39.87 7.15 27.41
N GLU A 716 40.10 5.92 26.96
CA GLU A 716 39.92 4.77 27.84
C GLU A 716 41.11 4.57 28.81
N ASN A 717 42.34 4.73 28.31
CA ASN A 717 43.52 4.39 29.08
C ASN A 717 44.61 5.50 29.06
N SER A 718 44.79 6.24 27.94
CA SER A 718 45.83 7.28 27.89
C SER A 718 45.59 8.35 26.83
N VAL A 719 46.15 9.54 27.03
CA VAL A 719 46.17 10.65 26.04
C VAL A 719 46.90 10.22 24.77
N ALA A 720 47.88 9.32 24.87
CA ALA A 720 48.61 8.82 23.72
C ALA A 720 47.74 7.98 22.78
N GLU A 721 46.82 7.19 23.30
CA GLU A 721 45.85 6.44 22.47
C GLU A 721 44.94 7.39 21.68
N PHE A 722 44.46 8.46 22.30
CA PHE A 722 43.64 9.46 21.62
C PHE A 722 44.44 10.24 20.58
N ARG A 723 45.71 10.58 20.86
CA ARG A 723 46.59 11.20 19.88
C ARG A 723 46.80 10.29 18.66
N ASN A 724 46.88 8.98 18.82
CA ASN A 724 46.92 8.03 17.72
C ASN A 724 45.65 8.10 16.85
N LEU A 725 44.48 8.24 17.46
CA LEU A 725 43.21 8.42 16.67
C LEU A 725 43.24 9.74 15.89
N ILE A 726 43.64 10.85 16.51
CA ILE A 726 43.82 12.14 15.81
C ILE A 726 44.79 12.04 14.66
N SER A 727 45.91 11.29 14.84
CA SER A 727 46.95 11.12 13.80
C SER A 727 46.42 10.49 12.49
N TYR A 728 45.38 9.68 12.54
CA TYR A 728 44.77 9.09 11.33
C TYR A 728 44.00 10.11 10.49
N ILE A 729 43.43 11.12 11.12
CA ILE A 729 42.57 12.11 10.45
C ILE A 729 43.27 13.46 10.25
N ARG A 730 44.07 13.92 11.24
CA ARG A 730 44.78 15.19 11.28
C ARG A 730 46.18 15.02 11.89
N PRO A 731 47.13 14.49 11.08
CA PRO A 731 48.50 14.30 11.55
C PRO A 731 49.21 15.57 12.02
N ASP A 732 48.81 16.74 11.48
CA ASP A 732 49.28 18.05 11.86
C ASP A 732 48.92 18.36 13.32
N LEU A 733 47.66 18.23 13.68
CA LEU A 733 47.16 18.47 15.05
C LEU A 733 47.72 17.46 16.07
N ALA A 734 47.98 16.23 15.64
CA ALA A 734 48.55 15.20 16.51
C ALA A 734 49.99 15.48 16.91
N LYS A 735 50.81 16.09 16.04
CA LYS A 735 52.23 16.40 16.31
C LYS A 735 52.46 17.56 17.29
N GLU A 736 51.58 18.55 17.25
CA GLU A 736 51.69 19.80 17.99
C GLU A 736 50.84 19.80 19.29
N ALA A 737 50.10 18.72 19.58
CA ALA A 737 49.17 18.65 20.69
C ALA A 737 49.89 18.72 22.07
N PRO A 738 49.59 19.70 22.93
CA PRO A 738 50.21 19.86 24.24
C PRO A 738 49.65 18.85 25.23
N GLU A 739 50.38 17.72 25.47
CA GLU A 739 49.93 16.62 26.31
C GLU A 739 49.77 16.97 27.80
N TYR A 740 50.39 18.04 28.26
CA TYR A 740 50.47 18.36 29.67
C TYR A 740 49.32 19.25 30.22
N LEU A 741 48.47 19.73 29.34
CA LEU A 741 47.37 20.62 29.70
C LEU A 741 46.07 20.14 28.98
N ALA A 742 45.20 19.44 29.68
CA ALA A 742 43.97 18.87 29.12
C ALA A 742 43.11 19.91 28.41
N LYS A 743 42.93 21.12 28.93
CA LYS A 743 42.18 22.20 28.28
C LYS A 743 42.84 22.71 27.01
N ALA A 744 44.19 22.88 27.03
CA ALA A 744 44.93 23.30 25.84
C ALA A 744 44.91 22.21 24.77
N PHE A 745 45.03 20.95 25.16
CA PHE A 745 44.93 19.80 24.26
C PHE A 745 43.54 19.73 23.59
N ARG A 746 42.43 19.83 24.37
CA ARG A 746 41.08 19.85 23.82
C ARG A 746 40.87 20.98 22.83
N LYS A 747 41.26 22.21 23.19
CA LYS A 747 41.14 23.37 22.32
C LYS A 747 41.97 23.21 21.04
N HIS A 748 43.18 22.60 21.13
CA HIS A 748 44.02 22.34 19.98
C HIS A 748 43.43 21.30 19.01
N VAL A 749 42.83 20.23 19.52
CA VAL A 749 42.22 19.16 18.71
C VAL A 749 40.74 19.44 18.31
N ALA A 750 40.13 20.49 18.86
CA ALA A 750 38.72 20.84 18.60
C ALA A 750 38.37 20.91 17.12
N PRO A 751 39.24 21.42 16.19
CA PRO A 751 38.92 21.40 14.77
C PRO A 751 38.67 20.01 14.18
N ALA A 752 39.14 18.95 14.83
CA ALA A 752 38.95 17.57 14.39
C ALA A 752 38.14 16.71 15.35
N TYR A 753 37.70 17.28 16.48
CA TYR A 753 37.05 16.53 17.55
C TYR A 753 35.84 17.26 18.13
N LEU A 754 34.69 16.69 18.03
CA LEU A 754 33.46 17.18 18.64
C LEU A 754 32.99 16.19 19.72
N ARG A 755 32.76 16.71 20.94
CA ARG A 755 32.24 15.94 22.08
C ARG A 755 31.14 16.71 22.79
N ARG A 756 30.04 16.03 23.09
CA ARG A 756 28.92 16.54 23.89
C ARG A 756 28.50 15.48 24.90
N ASN A 757 28.02 15.92 26.07
CA ASN A 757 27.48 15.03 27.09
C ASN A 757 25.95 14.99 26.99
N GLN A 758 25.33 13.94 27.49
CA GLN A 758 23.86 13.80 27.49
C GLN A 758 23.18 14.92 28.30
N GLU A 759 23.73 15.27 29.46
CA GLU A 759 23.19 16.30 30.35
C GLU A 759 23.15 17.68 29.70
N ASP A 760 24.08 17.95 28.79
CA ASP A 760 24.23 19.25 28.12
C ASP A 760 23.21 19.45 26.97
N VAL A 761 22.79 18.39 26.30
CA VAL A 761 22.01 18.46 25.04
C VAL A 761 20.66 17.72 25.08
N LEU A 762 20.39 16.92 26.12
CA LEU A 762 19.12 16.17 26.25
C LEU A 762 18.38 16.58 27.53
N THR A 763 17.76 17.75 27.51
CA THR A 763 17.02 18.31 28.66
C THR A 763 15.74 17.53 29.01
N GLU A 764 15.25 16.67 28.11
CA GLU A 764 14.06 15.85 28.32
C GLU A 764 14.34 14.48 28.91
N LEU A 765 15.61 14.05 29.03
CA LEU A 765 15.91 12.76 29.65
C LEU A 765 15.55 12.78 31.14
N PRO A 766 14.85 11.75 31.63
CA PRO A 766 14.61 11.58 33.05
C PRO A 766 15.95 11.41 33.80
N GLU A 767 15.97 11.74 35.06
CA GLU A 767 17.14 11.55 35.93
C GLU A 767 17.55 10.08 36.01
N VAL A 768 18.87 9.83 36.15
CA VAL A 768 19.42 8.55 36.56
C VAL A 768 19.65 8.56 38.06
N VAL A 769 18.99 7.65 38.77
CA VAL A 769 19.20 7.45 40.19
C VAL A 769 20.11 6.26 40.39
N GLU A 770 21.33 6.50 40.84
CA GLU A 770 22.32 5.46 41.13
C GLU A 770 22.27 5.07 42.60
N ILE A 771 22.10 3.79 42.90
CA ILE A 771 21.95 3.24 44.24
C ILE A 771 23.01 2.17 44.44
N ASP A 772 23.93 2.41 45.34
CA ASP A 772 24.93 1.42 45.78
C ASP A 772 24.33 0.59 46.93
N GLU A 773 23.96 -0.66 46.65
CA GLU A 773 23.32 -1.58 47.60
C GLU A 773 24.39 -2.43 48.30
N TRP A 774 24.79 -2.00 49.50
CA TRP A 774 25.80 -2.69 50.30
C TRP A 774 25.18 -3.75 51.20
N MET A 775 25.77 -4.94 51.22
CA MET A 775 25.32 -6.07 52.05
C MET A 775 26.46 -6.96 52.47
N GLY A 776 26.30 -7.62 53.63
CA GLY A 776 27.27 -8.60 54.11
C GLY A 776 27.25 -9.92 53.32
N MET A 777 28.19 -10.77 53.55
CA MET A 777 28.24 -12.13 52.98
C MET A 777 27.39 -13.12 53.81
N SER A 778 26.73 -14.05 53.14
CA SER A 778 26.22 -15.26 53.83
C SER A 778 27.35 -16.18 54.23
N ASN A 779 27.13 -17.08 55.22
CA ASN A 779 28.17 -18.03 55.63
C ASN A 779 28.71 -18.86 54.46
N SER A 780 27.87 -19.23 53.50
CA SER A 780 28.27 -19.94 52.27
C SER A 780 29.13 -19.09 51.35
N ASP A 781 28.80 -17.78 51.25
CA ASP A 781 29.57 -16.83 50.43
C ASP A 781 30.91 -16.51 51.04
N GLU A 782 30.99 -16.34 52.38
CA GLU A 782 32.27 -16.17 53.12
C GLU A 782 33.22 -17.32 52.92
N LEU A 783 32.72 -18.56 53.00
CA LEU A 783 33.54 -19.77 52.77
C LEU A 783 34.07 -19.82 51.35
N ALA A 784 33.22 -19.54 50.36
CA ALA A 784 33.60 -19.51 48.95
C ALA A 784 34.60 -18.39 48.67
N TYR A 785 34.31 -17.18 49.19
CA TYR A 785 35.20 -16.02 49.09
C TYR A 785 36.57 -16.27 49.73
N GLY A 786 36.61 -16.72 50.98
CA GLY A 786 37.84 -17.04 51.67
C GLY A 786 38.69 -18.11 50.96
N ARG A 787 38.03 -19.09 50.31
CA ARG A 787 38.74 -20.05 49.45
C ARG A 787 39.36 -19.35 48.23
N ALA A 788 38.61 -18.52 47.53
CA ALA A 788 39.07 -17.77 46.37
C ALA A 788 40.25 -16.84 46.69
N VAL A 789 40.22 -16.19 47.87
CA VAL A 789 41.33 -15.33 48.37
C VAL A 789 42.59 -16.17 48.65
N ARG A 790 42.44 -17.33 49.32
CA ARG A 790 43.56 -18.25 49.56
C ARG A 790 44.21 -18.70 48.26
N GLU A 791 43.39 -19.11 47.30
CA GLU A 791 43.86 -19.55 45.99
C GLU A 791 44.39 -18.41 45.12
N GLY A 792 44.15 -17.15 45.50
CA GLY A 792 44.55 -15.97 44.72
C GLY A 792 43.78 -15.78 43.42
N GLN A 793 42.57 -16.33 43.35
CA GLN A 793 41.77 -16.32 42.15
C GLN A 793 40.82 -15.12 42.13
N PHE A 794 41.29 -14.01 41.63
CA PHE A 794 40.59 -12.74 41.59
C PHE A 794 39.18 -12.83 40.96
N MET A 795 39.01 -13.55 39.87
CA MET A 795 37.70 -13.68 39.21
C MET A 795 36.73 -14.52 40.02
N LEU A 796 37.20 -15.48 40.81
CA LEU A 796 36.35 -16.25 41.75
C LEU A 796 35.91 -15.38 42.92
N MET A 797 36.80 -14.50 43.45
CA MET A 797 36.48 -13.54 44.52
C MET A 797 35.30 -12.66 44.08
N ARG A 798 35.31 -12.12 42.89
CA ARG A 798 34.27 -11.20 42.35
C ARG A 798 32.88 -11.84 42.20
N ARG A 799 32.81 -13.15 41.95
CA ARG A 799 31.52 -13.85 41.78
C ARG A 799 31.04 -14.61 43.02
N ALA A 800 31.92 -14.77 44.03
CA ALA A 800 31.62 -15.60 45.20
C ALA A 800 30.29 -15.29 45.86
N ALA A 801 29.99 -13.99 46.08
CA ALA A 801 28.78 -13.50 46.71
C ALA A 801 27.51 -13.53 45.86
N MET A 802 27.55 -14.16 44.68
CA MET A 802 26.39 -14.33 43.77
C MET A 802 26.13 -15.80 43.40
N MET A 803 26.95 -16.73 43.92
CA MET A 803 26.85 -18.13 43.51
C MET A 803 26.01 -18.99 44.45
N SER A 804 25.71 -18.52 45.67
CA SER A 804 24.85 -19.22 46.62
C SER A 804 23.38 -18.81 46.43
N GLU A 805 22.45 -19.75 46.55
CA GLU A 805 21.00 -19.42 46.58
C GLU A 805 20.65 -18.63 47.85
N GLN A 806 21.45 -18.75 48.91
CA GLN A 806 21.29 -18.03 50.17
C GLN A 806 22.08 -16.70 50.20
N SER A 807 22.62 -16.28 49.04
CA SER A 807 23.37 -15.03 48.93
C SER A 807 22.50 -13.82 49.25
N MET A 808 23.04 -12.90 50.05
CA MET A 808 22.33 -11.60 50.33
C MET A 808 22.14 -10.78 49.05
N LYS A 809 23.07 -10.81 48.11
CA LYS A 809 22.94 -10.15 46.81
C LYS A 809 21.79 -10.76 45.98
N VAL A 810 21.65 -12.08 45.98
CA VAL A 810 20.54 -12.76 45.31
C VAL A 810 19.22 -12.39 45.97
N SER A 811 19.14 -12.41 47.29
CA SER A 811 17.94 -12.00 48.03
C SER A 811 17.53 -10.54 47.68
N ARG A 812 18.50 -9.61 47.67
CA ARG A 812 18.22 -8.22 47.31
C ARG A 812 17.81 -8.05 45.85
N LEU A 813 18.39 -8.82 44.92
CA LEU A 813 17.98 -8.85 43.53
C LEU A 813 16.51 -9.27 43.35
N LEU A 814 16.09 -10.29 44.11
CA LEU A 814 14.68 -10.77 44.09
C LEU A 814 13.73 -9.71 44.65
N GLU A 815 14.11 -8.99 45.71
CA GLU A 815 13.35 -7.86 46.25
C GLU A 815 13.22 -6.74 45.21
N ILE A 816 14.33 -6.30 44.58
CA ILE A 816 14.31 -5.28 43.52
C ILE A 816 13.41 -5.73 42.36
N ALA A 817 13.45 -7.00 41.98
CA ALA A 817 12.58 -7.53 40.95
C ALA A 817 11.08 -7.44 41.31
N GLY A 818 10.72 -7.78 42.57
CA GLY A 818 9.37 -7.61 43.07
C GLY A 818 8.93 -6.15 43.16
N GLU A 819 9.80 -5.25 43.62
CA GLU A 819 9.53 -3.80 43.67
C GLU A 819 9.30 -3.22 42.27
N ALA A 820 10.10 -3.63 41.28
CA ALA A 820 9.98 -3.19 39.90
C ALA A 820 8.68 -3.69 39.27
N GLU A 821 8.30 -4.94 39.47
CA GLU A 821 7.02 -5.51 39.02
C GLU A 821 5.84 -4.74 39.60
N ALA A 822 5.84 -4.51 40.91
CA ALA A 822 4.80 -3.74 41.61
C ALA A 822 4.67 -2.30 41.09
N ASN A 823 5.77 -1.70 40.64
CA ASN A 823 5.82 -0.36 40.05
C ASN A 823 5.62 -0.33 38.52
N GLY A 824 5.29 -1.45 37.90
CA GLY A 824 5.03 -1.52 36.47
C GLY A 824 6.27 -1.37 35.58
N ARG A 825 7.47 -1.65 36.12
CA ARG A 825 8.76 -1.44 35.46
C ARG A 825 9.32 -2.74 34.88
N ARG A 826 10.18 -2.61 33.87
CA ARG A 826 10.98 -3.72 33.32
C ARG A 826 12.42 -3.58 33.78
N ILE A 827 13.08 -4.73 33.96
CA ILE A 827 14.39 -4.82 34.57
C ILE A 827 15.40 -5.38 33.57
N ILE A 828 16.62 -4.87 33.63
CA ILE A 828 17.77 -5.52 33.01
C ILE A 828 18.81 -5.85 34.09
N VAL A 829 19.29 -7.08 34.11
CA VAL A 829 20.30 -7.55 35.05
C VAL A 829 21.60 -7.86 34.30
N PHE A 830 22.67 -7.20 34.71
CA PHE A 830 23.98 -7.35 34.13
C PHE A 830 24.95 -8.08 35.05
N SER A 831 25.70 -9.00 34.47
CA SER A 831 26.89 -9.57 35.10
C SER A 831 27.96 -9.86 34.05
N TYR A 832 29.19 -9.85 34.47
CA TYR A 832 30.37 -10.31 33.68
C TYR A 832 30.37 -11.83 33.52
N PHE A 833 29.88 -12.55 34.55
CA PHE A 833 30.01 -13.98 34.68
C PHE A 833 28.79 -14.73 34.16
N ARG A 834 29.01 -15.68 33.26
CA ARG A 834 27.91 -16.50 32.70
C ARG A 834 27.24 -17.37 33.76
N GLU A 835 28.00 -17.88 34.70
CA GLU A 835 27.53 -18.71 35.82
C GLU A 835 26.56 -17.93 36.70
N VAL A 836 26.88 -16.67 37.01
CA VAL A 836 26.02 -15.78 37.77
C VAL A 836 24.71 -15.52 36.98
N LEU A 837 24.81 -15.25 35.67
CA LEU A 837 23.63 -15.04 34.82
C LEU A 837 22.73 -16.27 34.78
N ASN A 838 23.30 -17.46 34.65
CA ASN A 838 22.53 -18.71 34.67
C ASN A 838 21.84 -18.93 36.03
N GLN A 839 22.52 -18.64 37.15
CA GLN A 839 21.97 -18.69 38.49
C GLN A 839 20.81 -17.72 38.64
N VAL A 840 21.01 -16.46 38.30
CA VAL A 840 20.03 -15.37 38.35
C VAL A 840 18.82 -15.69 37.49
N ALA A 841 19.02 -16.16 36.25
CA ALA A 841 17.93 -16.49 35.35
C ALA A 841 17.04 -17.64 35.87
N ARG A 842 17.62 -18.54 36.67
CA ARG A 842 16.88 -19.66 37.30
C ARG A 842 16.08 -19.24 38.52
N LEU A 843 16.57 -18.26 39.27
CA LEU A 843 15.99 -17.84 40.55
C LEU A 843 14.97 -16.70 40.45
N LEU A 844 15.07 -15.88 39.42
CA LEU A 844 14.16 -14.77 39.18
C LEU A 844 12.75 -15.26 38.88
N PRO A 845 11.71 -14.66 39.52
CA PRO A 845 10.31 -14.96 39.21
C PRO A 845 9.85 -14.30 37.90
N GLY A 846 8.71 -14.76 37.37
CA GLY A 846 8.05 -14.12 36.27
C GLY A 846 8.66 -14.42 34.88
N GLN A 847 8.54 -13.47 33.97
CA GLN A 847 9.06 -13.60 32.59
C GLN A 847 10.54 -13.21 32.51
N VAL A 848 11.42 -14.20 32.43
CA VAL A 848 12.86 -13.99 32.30
C VAL A 848 13.31 -14.26 30.87
N PHE A 849 14.02 -13.29 30.27
CA PHE A 849 14.60 -13.34 28.94
C PHE A 849 16.11 -13.48 29.03
N GLY A 850 16.68 -14.38 28.29
CA GLY A 850 18.14 -14.59 28.30
C GLY A 850 18.57 -15.93 28.89
N PRO A 851 19.84 -16.10 29.27
CA PRO A 851 20.93 -15.11 29.28
C PRO A 851 21.40 -14.66 27.88
N LEU A 852 21.43 -13.34 27.67
CA LEU A 852 21.99 -12.73 26.47
C LEU A 852 23.52 -12.71 26.58
N THR A 853 24.21 -13.54 25.81
CA THR A 853 25.66 -13.70 25.86
C THR A 853 26.33 -13.46 24.52
N GLY A 854 27.65 -13.27 24.51
CA GLY A 854 28.47 -13.09 23.30
C GLY A 854 28.42 -14.31 22.35
N SER A 855 28.06 -15.51 22.84
CA SER A 855 27.95 -16.73 22.03
C SER A 855 26.67 -16.80 21.17
N LEU A 856 25.65 -16.00 21.48
CA LEU A 856 24.43 -15.92 20.66
C LEU A 856 24.70 -15.16 19.36
N ALA A 857 24.11 -15.61 18.27
CA ALA A 857 24.17 -14.88 17.01
C ALA A 857 23.52 -13.48 17.13
N ALA A 858 24.03 -12.49 16.40
CA ALA A 858 23.54 -11.11 16.50
C ALA A 858 22.04 -10.99 16.21
N ALA A 859 21.51 -11.78 15.26
CA ALA A 859 20.08 -11.81 14.94
C ALA A 859 19.23 -12.35 16.10
N ASP A 860 19.71 -13.37 16.81
CA ASP A 860 18.98 -13.97 17.92
C ASP A 860 19.03 -13.10 19.16
N ARG A 861 20.16 -12.40 19.39
CA ARG A 861 20.25 -11.37 20.44
C ARG A 861 19.20 -10.27 20.22
N GLN A 862 19.04 -9.81 19.00
CA GLN A 862 18.04 -8.78 18.68
C GLN A 862 16.61 -9.29 18.87
N LYS A 863 16.29 -10.49 18.39
CA LYS A 863 14.96 -11.10 18.63
C LYS A 863 14.63 -11.21 20.11
N LEU A 864 15.64 -11.53 20.93
CA LEU A 864 15.47 -11.62 22.38
C LEU A 864 15.10 -10.26 22.98
N VAL A 865 15.81 -9.20 22.58
CA VAL A 865 15.53 -7.82 23.02
C VAL A 865 14.18 -7.34 22.52
N ASP A 866 13.81 -7.64 21.27
CA ASP A 866 12.51 -7.26 20.70
C ASP A 866 11.36 -7.95 21.48
N ARG A 867 11.49 -9.23 21.82
CA ARG A 867 10.51 -9.96 22.65
C ARG A 867 10.43 -9.39 24.07
N PHE A 868 11.56 -9.07 24.69
CA PHE A 868 11.59 -8.40 25.99
C PHE A 868 10.91 -7.03 25.96
N SER A 869 11.15 -6.25 24.92
CA SER A 869 10.54 -4.92 24.76
C SER A 869 9.00 -4.97 24.60
N GLN A 870 8.47 -6.08 24.09
CA GLN A 870 7.04 -6.33 23.93
C GLN A 870 6.41 -7.00 25.16
N ALA A 871 7.22 -7.48 26.11
CA ALA A 871 6.73 -8.17 27.30
C ALA A 871 6.02 -7.22 28.29
N GLY A 872 5.22 -7.79 29.18
CA GLY A 872 4.52 -7.06 30.24
C GLY A 872 5.44 -6.46 31.28
N HIS A 873 4.84 -5.78 32.27
CA HIS A 873 5.53 -5.28 33.45
C HIS A 873 6.15 -6.44 34.24
N GLY A 874 7.24 -6.16 34.96
CA GLY A 874 7.98 -7.19 35.73
C GLY A 874 8.86 -8.10 34.88
N ALA A 875 8.87 -7.97 33.53
CA ALA A 875 9.76 -8.73 32.70
C ALA A 875 11.24 -8.41 32.98
N VAL A 876 12.09 -9.43 33.02
CA VAL A 876 13.52 -9.31 33.31
C VAL A 876 14.35 -9.78 32.13
N LEU A 877 15.28 -8.93 31.66
CA LEU A 877 16.31 -9.34 30.70
C LEU A 877 17.63 -9.60 31.44
N VAL A 878 18.15 -10.78 31.33
CA VAL A 878 19.45 -11.14 31.92
C VAL A 878 20.52 -11.12 30.84
N ALA A 879 21.57 -10.32 31.00
CA ALA A 879 22.53 -10.06 29.94
C ALA A 879 23.98 -10.03 30.46
N GLN A 880 24.91 -10.61 29.70
CA GLN A 880 26.33 -10.45 29.94
C GLN A 880 26.74 -9.02 29.63
N ILE A 881 27.35 -8.31 30.56
CA ILE A 881 27.66 -6.87 30.43
C ILE A 881 28.54 -6.59 29.20
N THR A 882 29.45 -7.47 28.84
CA THR A 882 30.26 -7.36 27.62
C THR A 882 29.49 -7.57 26.34
N ALA A 883 28.43 -8.37 26.35
CA ALA A 883 27.59 -8.67 25.20
C ALA A 883 26.35 -7.73 25.12
N GLY A 884 25.73 -7.42 26.25
CA GLY A 884 24.60 -6.51 26.35
C GLY A 884 25.02 -5.04 26.24
N GLY A 885 26.26 -4.71 26.53
CA GLY A 885 26.81 -3.35 26.43
C GLY A 885 27.13 -2.89 24.99
N VAL A 886 27.05 -3.74 23.97
CA VAL A 886 27.44 -3.37 22.60
C VAL A 886 26.25 -3.45 21.62
N GLY A 887 25.81 -2.30 21.10
CA GLY A 887 24.94 -2.17 19.93
C GLY A 887 23.45 -2.51 20.09
N LEU A 888 22.98 -2.91 21.28
CA LEU A 888 21.57 -3.18 21.54
C LEU A 888 20.86 -1.96 22.13
N ASN A 889 19.61 -1.77 21.75
CA ASN A 889 18.75 -0.72 22.30
C ASN A 889 17.77 -1.35 23.29
N ILE A 890 17.90 -1.01 24.60
CA ILE A 890 17.11 -1.63 25.69
C ILE A 890 16.39 -0.53 26.51
N GLN A 891 15.97 0.54 25.86
CA GLN A 891 15.27 1.66 26.50
C GLN A 891 13.91 1.29 27.10
N SER A 892 13.40 0.09 26.84
CA SER A 892 12.18 -0.42 27.49
C SER A 892 12.39 -0.80 28.96
N ALA A 893 13.63 -0.95 29.44
CA ALA A 893 13.95 -1.14 30.85
C ALA A 893 14.19 0.21 31.54
N SER A 894 13.62 0.37 32.73
CA SER A 894 13.85 1.53 33.59
C SER A 894 14.52 1.17 34.92
N VAL A 895 14.79 -0.11 35.16
CA VAL A 895 15.57 -0.61 36.30
C VAL A 895 16.75 -1.39 35.76
N VAL A 896 17.94 -0.99 36.17
CA VAL A 896 19.22 -1.62 35.81
C VAL A 896 19.86 -2.20 37.08
N VAL A 897 20.16 -3.48 37.06
CA VAL A 897 20.88 -4.12 38.19
C VAL A 897 22.24 -4.60 37.70
N ILE A 898 23.29 -4.23 38.41
CA ILE A 898 24.66 -4.64 38.17
C ILE A 898 25.10 -5.54 39.32
N CYS A 899 25.31 -6.83 39.02
CA CYS A 899 25.54 -7.87 40.04
C CYS A 899 26.89 -7.73 40.76
N GLU A 900 27.90 -7.15 40.07
CA GLU A 900 29.22 -6.92 40.64
C GLU A 900 29.87 -5.69 39.95
N PRO A 901 30.75 -4.93 40.68
CA PRO A 901 31.41 -3.76 40.11
C PRO A 901 32.34 -4.17 38.96
N GLN A 902 32.40 -3.37 37.92
CA GLN A 902 33.23 -3.63 36.78
C GLN A 902 34.59 -2.93 36.94
N ILE A 903 35.66 -3.57 36.49
CA ILE A 903 37.05 -3.04 36.60
C ILE A 903 37.22 -1.77 35.71
N LYS A 904 36.43 -1.71 34.63
CA LYS A 904 36.39 -0.55 33.71
C LYS A 904 35.08 0.23 33.94
N PRO A 905 35.16 1.48 34.41
CA PRO A 905 33.96 2.34 34.57
C PRO A 905 33.14 2.47 33.31
N THR A 906 33.84 2.51 32.15
CA THR A 906 33.22 2.64 30.84
C THR A 906 32.24 1.49 30.50
N MET A 907 32.48 0.29 31.03
CA MET A 907 31.60 -0.87 30.83
C MET A 907 30.25 -0.67 31.53
N GLU A 908 30.26 -0.15 32.78
CA GLU A 908 29.01 0.18 33.49
C GLU A 908 28.26 1.31 32.80
N SER A 909 28.99 2.40 32.48
CA SER A 909 28.38 3.54 31.77
C SER A 909 27.79 3.12 30.42
N GLN A 910 28.44 2.23 29.67
CA GLN A 910 27.90 1.67 28.41
C GLN A 910 26.63 0.84 28.65
N ALA A 911 26.60 0.04 29.70
CA ALA A 911 25.44 -0.78 30.04
C ALA A 911 24.26 0.09 30.49
N ILE A 912 24.49 1.11 31.33
CA ILE A 912 23.47 2.08 31.78
C ILE A 912 22.92 2.86 30.58
N ALA A 913 23.77 3.35 29.70
CA ALA A 913 23.39 4.11 28.50
C ALA A 913 22.54 3.30 27.50
N ARG A 914 22.39 1.98 27.66
CA ARG A 914 21.44 1.18 26.86
C ARG A 914 19.99 1.33 27.34
N ALA A 915 19.79 1.57 28.62
CA ALA A 915 18.50 1.87 29.23
C ALA A 915 18.25 3.39 29.29
N HIS A 916 19.25 4.16 29.72
CA HIS A 916 19.21 5.62 29.77
C HIS A 916 19.77 6.20 28.47
N ARG A 917 18.88 6.44 27.51
CA ARG A 917 19.21 7.07 26.24
C ARG A 917 18.03 7.84 25.70
N MET A 918 18.28 8.61 24.65
CA MET A 918 17.26 9.37 23.94
C MET A 918 16.00 8.54 23.68
N GLY A 919 14.86 9.00 24.22
CA GLY A 919 13.59 8.31 24.16
C GLY A 919 13.21 7.51 25.41
N GLN A 920 14.02 7.54 26.47
CA GLN A 920 13.60 7.05 27.78
C GLN A 920 12.57 8.02 28.39
N THR A 921 11.44 7.48 28.88
CA THR A 921 10.35 8.29 29.46
C THR A 921 10.25 8.16 30.97
N ASP A 922 10.90 7.15 31.55
CA ASP A 922 10.90 6.87 32.98
C ASP A 922 12.26 7.13 33.60
N THR A 923 12.27 7.59 34.86
CA THR A 923 13.50 7.68 35.68
C THR A 923 14.21 6.32 35.71
N VAL A 924 15.46 6.28 35.31
CA VAL A 924 16.26 5.05 35.33
C VAL A 924 16.89 4.86 36.70
N GLN A 925 16.56 3.75 37.35
CA GLN A 925 17.17 3.33 38.62
C GLN A 925 18.30 2.34 38.32
N VAL A 926 19.47 2.63 38.83
CA VAL A 926 20.66 1.76 38.69
C VAL A 926 21.05 1.23 40.05
N HIS A 927 20.81 -0.05 40.30
CA HIS A 927 21.19 -0.73 41.52
C HIS A 927 22.50 -1.48 41.32
N ARG A 928 23.53 -1.15 42.10
CA ARG A 928 24.79 -1.90 42.16
C ARG A 928 24.80 -2.76 43.37
N LEU A 929 24.81 -4.07 43.20
CA LEU A 929 24.89 -5.02 44.32
C LEU A 929 26.35 -5.17 44.75
N LEU A 930 26.64 -4.67 45.91
CA LEU A 930 27.99 -4.58 46.48
C LEU A 930 28.09 -5.38 47.78
N THR A 931 29.24 -5.99 47.97
CA THR A 931 29.51 -6.78 49.20
C THR A 931 30.50 -6.03 50.08
N GLU A 932 30.14 -5.80 51.33
CA GLU A 932 30.99 -5.23 52.33
C GLU A 932 32.20 -6.13 52.61
N ASP A 933 33.29 -5.54 53.08
CA ASP A 933 34.53 -6.28 53.43
C ASP A 933 34.99 -7.26 52.34
N SER A 934 35.01 -6.80 51.09
CA SER A 934 35.29 -7.66 49.94
C SER A 934 36.05 -6.99 48.81
N VAL A 935 36.34 -7.78 47.81
CA VAL A 935 36.89 -7.29 46.52
C VAL A 935 36.04 -6.16 45.89
N ASP A 936 34.72 -6.13 46.13
CA ASP A 936 33.84 -5.10 45.59
C ASP A 936 34.19 -3.71 46.15
N GLU A 937 34.43 -3.63 47.45
CA GLU A 937 34.89 -2.39 48.12
C GLU A 937 36.18 -1.87 47.53
N ARG A 938 37.20 -2.75 47.39
CA ARG A 938 38.51 -2.40 46.81
C ARG A 938 38.39 -1.93 45.34
N ILE A 939 37.57 -2.59 44.55
CA ILE A 939 37.33 -2.16 43.18
C ILE A 939 36.66 -0.79 43.15
N ARG A 940 35.64 -0.56 44.02
CA ARG A 940 34.93 0.76 44.09
C ARG A 940 35.86 1.91 44.46
N ASP A 941 36.78 1.72 45.43
CA ASP A 941 37.76 2.74 45.82
C ASP A 941 38.66 3.09 44.60
N ILE A 942 39.21 2.10 43.95
CA ILE A 942 40.09 2.31 42.80
C ILE A 942 39.32 2.94 41.62
N LEU A 943 38.04 2.61 41.42
CA LEU A 943 37.22 3.18 40.37
C LEU A 943 36.84 4.63 40.62
N LYS A 944 36.66 5.02 41.90
CA LYS A 944 36.39 6.39 42.30
C LYS A 944 37.54 7.31 41.92
N ASP A 945 38.79 6.88 42.21
CA ASP A 945 39.99 7.61 41.84
C ASP A 945 40.13 7.73 40.30
N LYS A 946 39.83 6.65 39.56
CA LYS A 946 39.89 6.66 38.10
C LYS A 946 38.83 7.52 37.48
N ARG A 947 37.59 7.51 38.01
CA ARG A 947 36.47 8.33 37.53
C ARG A 947 36.78 9.82 37.74
N GLN A 948 37.29 10.19 38.89
CA GLN A 948 37.69 11.55 39.16
C GLN A 948 38.76 12.05 38.18
N LEU A 949 39.78 11.27 37.91
CA LEU A 949 40.80 11.55 36.90
C LEU A 949 40.23 11.68 35.48
N PHE A 950 39.28 10.83 35.09
CA PHE A 950 38.60 10.87 33.80
C PHE A 950 37.75 12.13 33.66
N ASP A 951 36.94 12.46 34.66
CA ASP A 951 36.10 13.66 34.69
C ASP A 951 36.91 14.95 34.65
N GLU A 952 38.06 14.98 35.32
CA GLU A 952 38.98 16.12 35.32
C GLU A 952 39.66 16.32 33.98
N PHE A 953 40.05 15.21 33.28
CA PHE A 953 40.61 15.30 31.94
C PHE A 953 39.57 15.53 30.85
N ALA A 954 38.35 15.07 31.06
CA ALA A 954 37.24 15.27 30.14
C ALA A 954 36.48 16.60 30.40
N ARG A 955 36.40 17.07 31.68
CA ARG A 955 35.60 18.25 32.08
C ARG A 955 36.41 19.43 32.61
N ASP A 956 37.44 19.26 33.50
CA ASP A 956 38.23 20.39 34.07
C ASP A 956 39.67 20.08 34.39
N SER A 957 40.55 21.10 34.28
CA SER A 957 41.97 20.94 34.01
C SER A 957 42.92 21.30 35.15
N PHE A 958 42.53 21.35 36.44
CA PHE A 958 43.43 21.90 37.47
C PHE A 958 44.28 20.87 38.28
N ILE A 959 43.91 19.60 38.33
CA ILE A 959 44.50 18.59 39.22
C ILE A 959 45.43 17.60 38.53
N ALA A 960 45.47 17.54 37.21
CA ALA A 960 46.29 16.60 36.42
C ALA A 960 47.83 16.77 36.59
N LYS A 961 48.26 17.76 37.36
CA LYS A 961 49.68 18.02 37.58
C LYS A 961 50.34 17.15 38.65
N GLN A 962 49.59 16.39 39.43
CA GLN A 962 50.15 15.72 40.64
C GLN A 962 50.18 14.18 40.62
N ALA A 963 49.64 13.50 39.63
CA ALA A 963 49.66 12.03 39.61
C ALA A 963 49.83 11.43 38.20
N PRO A 964 51.07 11.43 37.63
CA PRO A 964 51.38 10.77 36.39
C PRO A 964 51.21 9.22 36.40
N ASP A 965 51.32 8.60 37.59
CA ASP A 965 51.39 7.14 37.79
C ASP A 965 50.01 6.46 37.95
N ALA A 966 48.95 7.22 38.18
CA ALA A 966 47.61 6.63 38.44
C ALA A 966 46.85 6.15 37.16
N VAL A 967 47.31 6.52 35.98
CA VAL A 967 46.57 6.34 34.71
C VAL A 967 46.79 5.00 34.03
N ASP A 968 47.85 4.25 34.39
CA ASP A 968 48.28 3.08 33.60
C ASP A 968 48.45 1.76 34.39
N VAL A 969 47.59 1.49 35.40
CA VAL A 969 47.56 0.18 36.07
C VAL A 969 46.86 -0.83 35.18
N SER A 970 47.60 -1.82 34.68
CA SER A 970 46.98 -2.91 33.90
C SER A 970 45.98 -3.71 34.74
N GLU A 971 44.93 -4.30 34.11
CA GLU A 971 43.95 -5.16 34.82
C GLU A 971 44.60 -6.26 35.64
N VAL A 972 45.75 -6.78 35.16
CA VAL A 972 46.51 -7.82 35.84
C VAL A 972 47.19 -7.27 37.11
N GLU A 973 47.68 -6.07 37.06
CA GLU A 973 48.33 -5.41 38.21
C GLU A 973 47.30 -5.03 39.28
N LEU A 974 46.15 -4.52 38.86
CA LEU A 974 45.02 -4.23 39.75
C LEU A 974 44.55 -5.49 40.46
N ALA A 975 44.36 -6.59 39.72
CA ALA A 975 43.98 -7.90 40.27
C ALA A 975 44.98 -8.37 41.34
N ARG A 976 46.30 -8.23 41.07
CA ARG A 976 47.36 -8.58 42.03
C ARG A 976 47.30 -7.73 43.29
N ARG A 977 47.13 -6.41 43.19
CA ARG A 977 47.01 -5.48 44.32
C ARG A 977 45.80 -5.81 45.21
N VAL A 978 44.65 -6.06 44.58
CA VAL A 978 43.41 -6.39 45.32
C VAL A 978 43.57 -7.75 46.00
N VAL A 979 44.10 -8.77 45.35
CA VAL A 979 44.31 -10.09 45.96
C VAL A 979 45.28 -10.00 47.13
N ALA A 980 46.37 -9.20 47.02
CA ALA A 980 47.34 -9.00 48.08
C ALA A 980 46.67 -8.32 49.30
N ALA A 981 45.88 -7.24 49.08
CA ALA A 981 45.20 -6.55 50.13
C ALA A 981 44.15 -7.42 50.84
N GLU A 982 43.41 -8.26 50.12
CA GLU A 982 42.42 -9.16 50.69
C GLU A 982 43.07 -10.31 51.47
N ARG A 983 44.24 -10.82 51.03
CA ARG A 983 45.00 -11.80 51.80
C ARG A 983 45.51 -11.23 53.12
N GLU A 984 46.00 -9.99 53.10
CA GLU A 984 46.41 -9.25 54.31
C GLU A 984 45.24 -9.05 55.27
N ARG A 985 44.10 -8.55 54.75
CA ARG A 985 42.86 -8.34 55.55
C ARG A 985 42.39 -9.65 56.24
N LEU A 986 42.41 -10.75 55.57
CA LEU A 986 42.01 -12.07 56.11
C LEU A 986 43.15 -12.77 56.89
N SER A 987 44.26 -12.10 57.11
CA SER A 987 45.47 -12.65 57.79
C SER A 987 45.95 -13.96 57.17
N ILE A 988 45.83 -14.10 55.88
CA ILE A 988 46.28 -15.29 55.10
C ILE A 988 47.72 -15.05 54.68
N VAL A 989 48.66 -15.68 55.32
CA VAL A 989 50.08 -15.65 54.93
C VAL A 989 50.22 -16.34 53.56
N ALA A 990 50.86 -15.63 52.62
CA ALA A 990 51.17 -16.23 51.32
C ALA A 990 52.16 -17.42 51.51
N ARG A 991 51.74 -18.65 51.20
CA ARG A 991 52.64 -19.82 51.12
C ARG A 991 53.36 -19.81 49.80
#